data_8db9bffbe5cd0d5a73897abcfd588fbb
#
_entry.id   8db9bffbe5cd0d5a73897abcfd588fbb
#
_cell.length_a   1.000
_cell.length_b   1.000
_cell.length_c   1.000
_cell.angle_alpha   90.00
_cell.angle_beta   90.00
_cell.angle_gamma   90.00
#
_symmetry.space_group_name_H-M   'P 1'
#
loop_
_entity.id
_entity.type
_entity.pdbx_description
1 polymer ?
#
loop_
_entity_poly.entity_id
_entity_poly.type
_entity_poly.pdbx_seq_one_letter_code
_entity_poly.pdbx_strand_id
1 'polypeptide(L)'
;MKESDILEDQLYQVLPVKNIVLFPGVLLPVAVSRAKSLKMVKEARRNETPLIVLTQKDDSIKEPTANDLYPLGTVCRVVQVIPVPEMGEDHVMAILEGVARVQAVDFELNEEGIWMARPLILKEKMPQKGDKQFVATHESIRDLVLQILSNREGPNPPVDIQVTLRSIGNGPTLVNYVCAVYFTSTQQKQELLAIDSLTERATIVLKMLEKDNEMMNLKADIRRRTHEAMDKQQRDYFLQQEIETIKQDLGDTGAQTIKELRERAQGKLWSEAVQEAFDKELQRLEHMPSHSPDFSTQLSYLELMLELPWGIYSEDNYDMKHAQEVLNRDHFGLDKVKERVVEYLAVQRQLGLRSKKEKEQNPVKSPILCLFGPPGVGKTSLGKSVAEALGRKYARISLGGLHDEAEIRGHRRTYIGALPGRIIDGIKKCGTSNPVFVLDEIDKIGADYKGDPTSALLEVLDPEQNSTFHDNYLDVDYDLSHVLFIATANSLDTVPRPLLDRMELIEMTGYLQEEKEEIAKRHLIPKELKNHGLKPSQLKFTKEILGHIIDDYTRESGVRSLERQIATICRKVDTKLALGEEYNVSVTLEDLRAYLGQARFSRDSWETNKYVGVVTGLAWTQVGGEILFIETSLSASKAPTLTLTGNLGDVMKESATLALGYVKAHAKELGIKPEVFEKTSVHIHVPEGAIPKDGPSAGITMTTALVSAFTHRLVKPRIAMTGEMTLRGKVLPIGGVKEKLLAAKRAGITDIVLCEDNRKDVMEIADIYLKGLKLHYVHDISEVLAIALV
;
A
#
# COMPACT_ATOMS: atom_id res chain seq x y z
N MET A 1 48.28 6.88 6.74
CA MET A 1 48.16 5.97 7.88
C MET A 1 47.20 4.84 7.49
N LYS A 2 47.57 3.60 7.78
CA LYS A 2 46.75 2.42 7.50
C LYS A 2 46.21 1.86 8.83
N GLU A 3 45.15 1.05 8.76
CA GLU A 3 44.59 0.37 9.94
C GLU A 3 45.69 -0.47 10.68
N SER A 4 46.63 -1.03 9.91
CA SER A 4 47.79 -1.79 10.45
C SER A 4 48.77 -0.96 11.31
N ASP A 5 48.68 0.35 11.25
CA ASP A 5 49.58 1.26 11.96
C ASP A 5 49.01 1.65 13.34
N ILE A 6 47.79 1.19 13.68
CA ILE A 6 47.13 1.43 14.94
C ILE A 6 47.48 0.29 15.92
N LEU A 7 48.04 0.65 17.07
CA LEU A 7 48.43 -0.32 18.11
C LEU A 7 47.28 -0.39 19.15
N GLU A 8 46.70 -1.58 19.33
CA GLU A 8 45.62 -1.80 20.30
C GLU A 8 46.07 -1.70 21.77
N ASP A 9 47.36 -1.86 22.03
CA ASP A 9 47.93 -1.75 23.38
C ASP A 9 48.31 -0.32 23.76
N GLN A 10 48.17 0.66 22.87
CA GLN A 10 48.53 2.05 23.09
C GLN A 10 47.34 2.91 23.42
N LEU A 11 47.49 3.84 24.36
CA LEU A 11 46.47 4.86 24.65
C LEU A 11 46.54 6.01 23.65
N TYR A 12 45.37 6.40 23.10
CA TYR A 12 45.26 7.50 22.18
C TYR A 12 44.39 8.60 22.79
N GLN A 13 44.66 9.86 22.43
CA GLN A 13 43.85 10.99 22.83
C GLN A 13 42.46 10.90 22.21
N VAL A 14 41.42 11.16 23.03
CA VAL A 14 40.03 11.14 22.62
C VAL A 14 39.55 12.56 22.29
N LEU A 15 39.13 12.77 21.06
CA LEU A 15 38.51 14.02 20.62
C LEU A 15 36.97 13.91 20.68
N PRO A 16 36.32 14.54 21.67
CA PRO A 16 34.88 14.55 21.77
C PRO A 16 34.27 15.52 20.74
N VAL A 17 33.35 15.05 19.91
CA VAL A 17 32.68 15.85 18.87
C VAL A 17 31.17 15.88 19.10
N LYS A 18 30.52 16.96 18.63
CA LYS A 18 29.06 17.12 18.71
C LYS A 18 28.43 16.88 17.34
N ASN A 19 27.33 16.12 17.27
CA ASN A 19 26.52 15.89 16.06
C ASN A 19 27.26 15.32 14.83
N ILE A 20 28.51 14.90 15.02
CA ILE A 20 29.37 14.34 13.96
C ILE A 20 29.75 12.91 14.34
N VAL A 21 29.55 12.01 13.40
CA VAL A 21 30.06 10.63 13.47
C VAL A 21 31.01 10.44 12.30
N LEU A 22 32.29 10.18 12.59
CA LEU A 22 33.30 9.97 11.58
C LEU A 22 33.30 8.50 11.14
N PHE A 23 33.35 8.28 9.83
CA PHE A 23 33.43 6.95 9.24
C PHE A 23 34.80 6.70 8.58
N PRO A 24 35.24 5.44 8.47
CA PRO A 24 36.50 5.10 7.80
C PRO A 24 36.53 5.56 6.34
N GLY A 25 37.68 6.08 5.90
CA GLY A 25 37.91 6.57 4.54
C GLY A 25 37.20 7.89 4.19
N VAL A 26 36.56 8.53 5.16
CA VAL A 26 35.81 9.80 4.96
C VAL A 26 36.63 10.96 5.50
N LEU A 27 36.70 12.04 4.73
CA LEU A 27 37.24 13.33 5.10
C LEU A 27 36.11 14.24 5.56
N LEU A 28 36.15 14.68 6.83
CA LEU A 28 35.12 15.60 7.36
C LEU A 28 35.77 16.84 8.02
N PRO A 29 35.24 18.04 7.73
CA PRO A 29 35.55 19.23 8.48
C PRO A 29 34.83 19.21 9.83
N VAL A 30 35.56 19.35 10.91
CA VAL A 30 35.05 19.38 12.28
C VAL A 30 35.42 20.71 12.94
N ALA A 31 34.42 21.45 13.38
CA ALA A 31 34.64 22.68 14.12
C ALA A 31 35.10 22.36 15.55
N VAL A 32 36.22 22.91 15.95
CA VAL A 32 36.84 22.72 17.25
C VAL A 32 37.01 24.07 17.96
N SER A 33 36.36 24.20 19.12
CA SER A 33 36.34 25.46 19.88
C SER A 33 36.83 25.32 21.34
N ARG A 34 36.87 24.07 21.87
CA ARG A 34 37.32 23.80 23.25
C ARG A 34 38.85 23.91 23.32
N ALA A 35 39.40 24.63 24.33
CA ALA A 35 40.84 24.84 24.47
C ALA A 35 41.64 23.55 24.49
N LYS A 36 41.18 22.52 25.21
CA LYS A 36 41.82 21.20 25.26
C LYS A 36 41.78 20.49 23.87
N SER A 37 40.66 20.54 23.20
CA SER A 37 40.52 19.95 21.86
C SER A 37 41.33 20.67 20.79
N LEU A 38 41.46 21.99 20.90
CA LEU A 38 42.29 22.83 20.03
C LEU A 38 43.77 22.47 20.14
N LYS A 39 44.27 22.33 21.37
CA LYS A 39 45.63 21.92 21.65
C LYS A 39 45.89 20.53 21.06
N MET A 40 45.01 19.58 21.36
CA MET A 40 45.07 18.20 20.90
C MET A 40 45.19 18.12 19.36
N VAL A 41 44.28 18.80 18.64
CA VAL A 41 44.21 18.76 17.17
C VAL A 41 45.44 19.39 16.55
N LYS A 42 45.95 20.51 17.10
CA LYS A 42 47.20 21.16 16.62
C LYS A 42 48.43 20.28 16.86
N GLU A 43 48.54 19.64 18.02
CA GLU A 43 49.62 18.71 18.35
C GLU A 43 49.55 17.44 17.51
N ALA A 44 48.35 16.85 17.38
CA ALA A 44 48.16 15.69 16.54
C ALA A 44 48.53 15.93 15.07
N ARG A 45 48.23 17.13 14.54
CA ARG A 45 48.63 17.52 13.18
C ARG A 45 50.19 17.69 13.07
N ARG A 46 50.83 18.30 14.09
CA ARG A 46 52.25 18.57 14.08
C ARG A 46 53.08 17.29 14.21
N ASN A 47 52.60 16.38 15.06
CA ASN A 47 53.33 15.16 15.42
C ASN A 47 52.85 13.94 14.60
N GLU A 48 51.90 14.13 13.69
CA GLU A 48 51.24 13.08 12.89
C GLU A 48 50.66 11.93 13.75
N THR A 49 50.24 12.25 15.00
CA THR A 49 49.68 11.28 15.91
C THR A 49 48.18 11.09 15.64
N PRO A 50 47.66 9.84 15.68
CA PRO A 50 46.28 9.59 15.50
C PRO A 50 45.43 9.97 16.74
N LEU A 51 44.18 10.30 16.51
CA LEU A 51 43.19 10.58 17.57
C LEU A 51 42.01 9.60 17.46
N ILE A 52 41.35 9.33 18.57
CA ILE A 52 40.08 8.63 18.59
C ILE A 52 38.96 9.68 18.61
N VAL A 53 38.11 9.71 17.60
CA VAL A 53 36.96 10.60 17.55
C VAL A 53 35.75 9.87 18.11
N LEU A 54 35.19 10.41 19.19
CA LEU A 54 33.97 9.90 19.82
C LEU A 54 32.89 10.99 19.83
N THR A 55 31.66 10.60 19.49
CA THR A 55 30.52 11.52 19.48
C THR A 55 29.89 11.62 20.87
N GLN A 56 29.45 12.80 21.27
CA GLN A 56 28.71 13.02 22.50
C GLN A 56 27.29 12.47 22.38
N LYS A 57 26.77 11.91 23.49
CA LYS A 57 25.37 11.46 23.58
C LYS A 57 24.40 12.63 23.77
N ASP A 58 24.87 13.67 24.47
CA ASP A 58 24.13 14.90 24.74
C ASP A 58 24.98 16.10 24.36
N ASP A 59 24.52 16.87 23.40
CA ASP A 59 25.21 18.07 22.87
C ASP A 59 25.20 19.27 23.82
N SER A 60 24.35 19.26 24.86
CA SER A 60 24.29 20.32 25.87
C SER A 60 25.50 20.34 26.80
N ILE A 61 26.19 19.21 26.95
CA ILE A 61 27.33 19.05 27.85
C ILE A 61 28.57 19.78 27.28
N LYS A 62 29.10 20.73 28.04
CA LYS A 62 30.29 21.48 27.62
C LYS A 62 31.58 20.69 27.79
N GLU A 63 31.76 19.98 28.88
CA GLU A 63 32.91 19.10 29.16
C GLU A 63 32.41 17.67 29.39
N PRO A 64 32.41 16.83 28.34
CA PRO A 64 31.90 15.47 28.46
C PRO A 64 32.88 14.57 29.22
N THR A 65 32.30 13.69 30.05
CA THR A 65 32.99 12.57 30.66
C THR A 65 32.98 11.34 29.71
N ALA A 66 33.73 10.31 30.05
CA ALA A 66 33.73 9.06 29.28
C ALA A 66 32.31 8.46 29.12
N ASN A 67 31.43 8.62 30.14
CA ASN A 67 30.06 8.10 30.09
C ASN A 67 29.13 8.89 29.14
N ASP A 68 29.50 10.14 28.85
CA ASP A 68 28.72 11.02 27.97
C ASP A 68 29.05 10.81 26.51
N LEU A 69 30.01 9.92 26.20
CA LEU A 69 30.45 9.61 24.86
C LEU A 69 29.88 8.26 24.39
N TYR A 70 29.63 8.13 23.11
CA TYR A 70 29.39 6.82 22.50
C TYR A 70 30.70 6.05 22.52
N PRO A 71 30.72 4.78 23.00
CA PRO A 71 31.98 3.99 23.07
C PRO A 71 32.51 3.58 21.69
N LEU A 72 31.62 3.60 20.65
CA LEU A 72 31.99 3.31 19.28
C LEU A 72 32.33 4.60 18.55
N GLY A 73 33.51 4.60 17.94
CA GLY A 73 33.98 5.73 17.14
C GLY A 73 35.01 5.34 16.09
N THR A 74 35.81 6.29 15.68
CA THR A 74 36.78 6.09 14.60
C THR A 74 38.15 6.69 14.97
N VAL A 75 39.23 5.92 14.80
CA VAL A 75 40.59 6.48 14.82
C VAL A 75 40.75 7.33 13.57
N CYS A 76 41.25 8.52 13.73
CA CYS A 76 41.45 9.46 12.65
C CYS A 76 42.85 10.06 12.59
N ARG A 77 43.20 10.56 11.43
CA ARG A 77 44.34 11.41 11.18
C ARG A 77 43.89 12.86 10.96
N VAL A 78 44.57 13.80 11.56
CA VAL A 78 44.35 15.22 11.30
C VAL A 78 45.07 15.62 10.01
N VAL A 79 44.31 15.88 8.94
CA VAL A 79 44.88 16.24 7.62
C VAL A 79 45.30 17.70 7.58
N GLN A 80 44.39 18.59 8.04
CA GLN A 80 44.62 20.03 8.02
C GLN A 80 43.87 20.70 9.16
N VAL A 81 44.41 21.81 9.65
CA VAL A 81 43.78 22.71 10.64
C VAL A 81 43.72 24.10 10.04
N ILE A 82 42.51 24.64 9.86
CA ILE A 82 42.25 25.90 9.23
C ILE A 82 41.67 26.85 10.30
N PRO A 83 42.29 28.01 10.57
CA PRO A 83 41.66 29.02 11.44
C PRO A 83 40.38 29.56 10.81
N VAL A 84 39.34 29.81 11.63
CA VAL A 84 38.05 30.37 11.19
C VAL A 84 37.83 31.70 11.94
N PRO A 85 38.38 32.79 11.47
CA PRO A 85 38.34 34.08 12.17
C PRO A 85 36.91 34.61 12.38
N GLU A 86 35.98 34.24 11.50
CA GLU A 86 34.59 34.68 11.54
C GLU A 86 33.82 34.15 12.76
N MET A 87 34.32 33.03 13.39
CA MET A 87 33.70 32.41 14.59
C MET A 87 34.42 32.75 15.89
N GLY A 88 35.49 33.56 15.84
CA GLY A 88 36.32 33.98 16.97
C GLY A 88 37.75 33.43 16.91
N GLU A 89 38.71 34.11 17.59
CA GLU A 89 40.15 33.79 17.54
C GLU A 89 40.51 32.38 18.02
N ASP A 90 39.66 31.73 18.80
CA ASP A 90 39.84 30.40 19.34
C ASP A 90 39.07 29.30 18.58
N HIS A 91 38.61 29.55 17.35
CA HIS A 91 37.91 28.59 16.56
C HIS A 91 38.73 28.10 15.38
N VAL A 92 38.83 26.77 15.23
CA VAL A 92 39.49 26.16 14.05
C VAL A 92 38.57 25.10 13.42
N MET A 93 38.71 24.96 12.12
CA MET A 93 38.16 23.82 11.38
C MET A 93 39.26 22.79 11.19
N ALA A 94 39.09 21.61 11.81
CA ALA A 94 40.00 20.48 11.63
C ALA A 94 39.44 19.55 10.55
N ILE A 95 40.23 19.28 9.52
CA ILE A 95 39.87 18.28 8.51
C ILE A 95 40.42 16.93 8.99
N LEU A 96 39.51 16.03 9.35
CA LEU A 96 39.80 14.72 9.89
C LEU A 96 39.55 13.65 8.84
N GLU A 97 40.48 12.70 8.71
CA GLU A 97 40.34 11.52 7.88
C GLU A 97 40.13 10.31 8.76
N GLY A 98 39.00 9.62 8.65
CA GLY A 98 38.74 8.38 9.37
C GLY A 98 39.62 7.23 8.84
N VAL A 99 40.22 6.46 9.73
CA VAL A 99 41.11 5.33 9.38
C VAL A 99 40.45 3.99 9.67
N ALA A 100 40.05 3.75 10.91
CA ALA A 100 39.45 2.49 11.32
C ALA A 100 38.40 2.69 12.40
N ARG A 101 37.35 1.84 12.39
CA ARG A 101 36.34 1.79 13.44
C ARG A 101 36.94 1.18 14.70
N VAL A 102 36.65 1.78 15.82
CA VAL A 102 37.15 1.29 17.12
C VAL A 102 36.07 1.37 18.19
N GLN A 103 36.14 0.44 19.11
CA GLN A 103 35.48 0.60 20.40
C GLN A 103 36.53 1.13 21.37
N ALA A 104 36.27 2.30 21.93
CA ALA A 104 37.14 2.89 22.95
C ALA A 104 36.92 2.19 24.28
N VAL A 105 37.98 1.69 24.86
CA VAL A 105 37.97 1.03 26.18
C VAL A 105 39.05 1.64 27.06
N ASP A 106 39.05 1.33 28.35
CA ASP A 106 40.07 1.75 29.30
C ASP A 106 40.33 3.26 29.31
N PHE A 107 39.27 4.04 29.56
CA PHE A 107 39.38 5.49 29.61
C PHE A 107 40.20 5.98 30.83
N GLU A 108 41.18 6.81 30.55
CA GLU A 108 42.03 7.45 31.55
C GLU A 108 42.18 8.94 31.26
N LEU A 109 42.43 9.75 32.29
CA LEU A 109 42.77 11.17 32.12
C LEU A 109 44.28 11.34 32.21
N ASN A 110 44.88 12.03 31.25
CA ASN A 110 46.27 12.39 31.33
C ASN A 110 46.47 13.60 32.29
N GLU A 111 47.73 13.97 32.54
CA GLU A 111 48.10 15.09 33.43
C GLU A 111 47.48 16.43 32.98
N GLU A 112 47.11 16.59 31.73
CA GLU A 112 46.46 17.79 31.17
C GLU A 112 44.91 17.73 31.21
N GLY A 113 44.39 16.65 31.76
CA GLY A 113 42.91 16.44 31.86
C GLY A 113 42.26 16.16 30.50
N ILE A 114 43.01 15.53 29.58
CA ILE A 114 42.54 15.04 28.28
C ILE A 114 42.20 13.56 28.41
N TRP A 115 41.07 13.14 27.91
CA TRP A 115 40.67 11.73 27.87
C TRP A 115 41.61 10.96 26.93
N MET A 116 42.13 9.88 27.43
CA MET A 116 42.91 8.84 26.70
C MET A 116 42.06 7.58 26.70
N ALA A 117 42.07 6.83 25.60
CA ALA A 117 41.42 5.53 25.54
C ALA A 117 42.22 4.55 24.71
N ARG A 118 42.01 3.28 24.95
CA ARG A 118 42.61 2.21 24.15
C ARG A 118 41.63 1.84 23.03
N PRO A 119 42.07 1.75 21.76
CA PRO A 119 41.21 1.37 20.64
C PRO A 119 41.16 -0.15 20.52
N LEU A 120 39.97 -0.73 20.62
CA LEU A 120 39.72 -2.09 20.16
C LEU A 120 39.24 -2.01 18.72
N ILE A 121 40.07 -2.47 17.77
CA ILE A 121 39.79 -2.34 16.33
C ILE A 121 38.62 -3.27 15.94
N LEU A 122 37.58 -2.70 15.34
CA LEU A 122 36.45 -3.43 14.82
C LEU A 122 36.67 -3.65 13.31
N LYS A 123 37.05 -4.86 12.93
CA LYS A 123 37.31 -5.21 11.53
C LYS A 123 36.04 -5.09 10.69
N GLU A 124 36.12 -4.29 9.64
CA GLU A 124 35.03 -4.13 8.67
C GLU A 124 35.07 -5.25 7.63
N LYS A 125 33.92 -5.91 7.44
CA LYS A 125 33.76 -6.92 6.38
C LYS A 125 33.56 -6.21 5.04
N MET A 126 34.65 -6.13 4.25
CA MET A 126 34.58 -5.50 2.92
C MET A 126 33.92 -6.42 1.89
N PRO A 127 33.21 -5.86 0.89
CA PRO A 127 32.67 -6.64 -0.21
C PRO A 127 33.78 -7.30 -1.02
N GLN A 128 33.49 -8.45 -1.62
CA GLN A 128 34.47 -9.15 -2.48
C GLN A 128 34.75 -8.31 -3.74
N LYS A 129 35.99 -8.39 -4.25
CA LYS A 129 36.36 -7.74 -5.52
C LYS A 129 35.43 -8.23 -6.66
N GLY A 130 34.64 -7.33 -7.24
CA GLY A 130 33.69 -7.66 -8.34
C GLY A 130 32.31 -8.09 -7.89
N ASP A 131 31.93 -7.87 -6.61
CA ASP A 131 30.59 -8.08 -6.12
C ASP A 131 29.61 -7.13 -6.85
N LYS A 132 28.89 -7.70 -7.84
CA LYS A 132 27.94 -6.96 -8.69
C LYS A 132 26.79 -6.37 -7.89
N GLN A 133 26.37 -7.04 -6.81
CA GLN A 133 25.29 -6.57 -5.95
C GLN A 133 25.70 -5.31 -5.20
N PHE A 134 26.90 -5.32 -4.61
CA PHE A 134 27.43 -4.15 -3.91
C PHE A 134 27.67 -2.98 -4.87
N VAL A 135 28.16 -3.25 -6.10
CA VAL A 135 28.35 -2.21 -7.14
C VAL A 135 27.00 -1.56 -7.48
N ALA A 136 25.97 -2.35 -7.77
CA ALA A 136 24.65 -1.82 -8.07
C ALA A 136 24.06 -1.03 -6.89
N THR A 137 24.23 -1.53 -5.65
CA THR A 137 23.71 -0.88 -4.44
C THR A 137 24.34 0.50 -4.22
N HIS A 138 25.65 0.63 -4.31
CA HIS A 138 26.29 1.94 -4.06
C HIS A 138 26.08 2.94 -5.19
N GLU A 139 25.92 2.48 -6.45
CA GLU A 139 25.48 3.33 -7.56
C GLU A 139 24.06 3.84 -7.33
N SER A 140 23.13 2.96 -6.93
CA SER A 140 21.76 3.34 -6.57
C SER A 140 21.72 4.35 -5.42
N ILE A 141 22.56 4.17 -4.40
CA ILE A 141 22.71 5.15 -3.30
C ILE A 141 23.14 6.51 -3.84
N ARG A 142 24.14 6.55 -4.73
CA ARG A 142 24.63 7.80 -5.33
C ARG A 142 23.51 8.54 -6.08
N ASP A 143 22.85 7.81 -6.97
CA ASP A 143 21.81 8.38 -7.81
C ASP A 143 20.64 8.90 -6.98
N LEU A 144 20.22 8.12 -5.98
CA LEU A 144 19.09 8.47 -5.10
C LEU A 144 19.41 9.70 -4.23
N VAL A 145 20.62 9.79 -3.67
CA VAL A 145 21.05 10.98 -2.90
C VAL A 145 21.11 12.21 -3.79
N LEU A 146 21.63 12.10 -5.02
CA LEU A 146 21.66 13.20 -5.97
C LEU A 146 20.25 13.66 -6.36
N GLN A 147 19.34 12.71 -6.57
CA GLN A 147 17.93 12.99 -6.85
C GLN A 147 17.24 13.70 -5.67
N ILE A 148 17.43 13.20 -4.45
CA ILE A 148 16.85 13.83 -3.25
C ILE A 148 17.39 15.26 -3.06
N LEU A 149 18.70 15.46 -3.26
CA LEU A 149 19.32 16.78 -3.13
C LEU A 149 18.86 17.75 -4.22
N SER A 150 18.60 17.26 -5.44
CA SER A 150 18.06 18.11 -6.53
C SER A 150 16.61 18.51 -6.34
N ASN A 151 15.82 17.68 -5.62
CA ASN A 151 14.41 17.92 -5.36
C ASN A 151 14.14 18.68 -4.05
N ARG A 152 15.17 19.00 -3.26
CA ARG A 152 15.02 19.86 -2.07
C ARG A 152 14.82 21.31 -2.50
N GLU A 153 13.63 21.84 -2.25
CA GLU A 153 13.37 23.28 -2.31
C GLU A 153 14.03 23.98 -1.12
N GLY A 154 14.91 24.90 -1.40
CA GLY A 154 15.63 25.67 -0.39
C GLY A 154 16.87 26.33 -1.01
N PRO A 155 17.62 27.19 -0.26
CA PRO A 155 18.91 27.64 -0.75
C PRO A 155 19.72 26.43 -1.15
N ASN A 156 20.22 26.40 -2.37
CA ASN A 156 20.94 25.30 -3.00
C ASN A 156 21.78 24.55 -1.95
N PRO A 157 21.66 23.21 -1.86
CA PRO A 157 22.57 22.44 -1.00
C PRO A 157 23.99 22.85 -1.36
N PRO A 158 24.93 22.91 -0.39
CA PRO A 158 26.28 23.34 -0.66
C PRO A 158 26.79 22.60 -1.90
N VAL A 159 27.17 23.32 -2.93
CA VAL A 159 27.66 22.78 -4.23
C VAL A 159 28.70 21.71 -4.00
N ASP A 160 29.44 21.81 -2.90
CA ASP A 160 30.45 20.87 -2.43
C ASP A 160 29.97 19.42 -2.24
N ILE A 161 28.75 19.18 -1.75
CA ILE A 161 28.27 17.80 -1.51
C ILE A 161 28.00 17.09 -2.82
N GLN A 162 27.36 17.74 -3.79
CA GLN A 162 27.08 17.13 -5.09
C GLN A 162 28.37 16.86 -5.89
N VAL A 163 29.32 17.78 -5.84
CA VAL A 163 30.63 17.64 -6.50
C VAL A 163 31.41 16.48 -5.84
N THR A 164 31.42 16.42 -4.51
CA THR A 164 32.10 15.38 -3.76
C THR A 164 31.50 13.99 -4.05
N LEU A 165 30.17 13.84 -4.06
CA LEU A 165 29.51 12.56 -4.37
C LEU A 165 29.83 12.07 -5.79
N ARG A 166 29.98 12.97 -6.75
CA ARG A 166 30.36 12.61 -8.13
C ARG A 166 31.83 12.23 -8.25
N SER A 167 32.70 12.81 -7.43
CA SER A 167 34.16 12.57 -7.47
C SER A 167 34.60 11.29 -6.76
N ILE A 168 33.79 10.77 -5.80
CA ILE A 168 34.12 9.53 -5.08
C ILE A 168 33.93 8.33 -6.00
N GLY A 169 35.04 7.78 -6.51
CA GLY A 169 35.05 6.58 -7.35
C GLY A 169 35.01 5.24 -6.58
N ASN A 170 35.26 5.27 -5.26
CA ASN A 170 35.35 4.07 -4.42
C ASN A 170 34.02 3.84 -3.69
N GLY A 171 33.34 2.72 -3.98
CA GLY A 171 32.04 2.37 -3.38
C GLY A 171 32.03 2.35 -1.84
N PRO A 172 33.00 1.71 -1.16
CA PRO A 172 33.13 1.77 0.29
C PRO A 172 33.18 3.18 0.86
N THR A 173 33.99 4.04 0.30
CA THR A 173 34.11 5.44 0.73
C THR A 173 32.82 6.21 0.46
N LEU A 174 32.11 5.92 -0.64
CA LEU A 174 30.84 6.55 -0.96
C LEU A 174 29.76 6.22 0.10
N VAL A 175 29.59 4.94 0.43
CA VAL A 175 28.62 4.52 1.45
C VAL A 175 28.90 5.18 2.79
N ASN A 176 30.16 5.17 3.23
CA ASN A 176 30.59 5.80 4.48
C ASN A 176 30.42 7.32 4.46
N TYR A 177 30.66 7.97 3.33
CA TYR A 177 30.45 9.41 3.16
C TYR A 177 28.95 9.78 3.26
N VAL A 178 28.09 8.99 2.64
CA VAL A 178 26.63 9.20 2.74
C VAL A 178 26.15 8.99 4.18
N CYS A 179 26.64 7.98 4.88
CA CYS A 179 26.35 7.77 6.31
C CYS A 179 26.74 8.98 7.17
N ALA A 180 27.89 9.56 6.88
CA ALA A 180 28.41 10.68 7.67
C ALA A 180 27.68 11.99 7.43
N VAL A 181 27.28 12.28 6.16
CA VAL A 181 26.84 13.62 5.73
C VAL A 181 25.35 13.71 5.49
N TYR A 182 24.71 12.67 4.94
CA TYR A 182 23.29 12.72 4.57
C TYR A 182 22.35 12.68 5.78
N PHE A 183 22.58 11.77 6.72
CA PHE A 183 21.71 11.61 7.89
C PHE A 183 21.96 12.72 8.92
N THR A 184 20.87 13.23 9.53
CA THR A 184 20.96 14.31 10.53
C THR A 184 20.99 13.78 11.96
N SER A 185 20.37 12.63 12.22
CA SER A 185 20.33 12.02 13.56
C SER A 185 21.65 11.36 13.93
N THR A 186 22.25 11.82 15.04
CA THR A 186 23.47 11.23 15.60
C THR A 186 23.28 9.75 15.95
N GLN A 187 22.11 9.41 16.50
CA GLN A 187 21.78 8.02 16.82
C GLN A 187 21.78 7.12 15.58
N GLN A 188 21.13 7.54 14.49
CA GLN A 188 21.12 6.79 13.23
C GLN A 188 22.55 6.60 12.66
N LYS A 189 23.38 7.64 12.72
CA LYS A 189 24.79 7.53 12.28
C LYS A 189 25.57 6.53 13.13
N GLN A 190 25.34 6.48 14.43
CA GLN A 190 25.98 5.53 15.35
C GLN A 190 25.52 4.10 15.09
N GLU A 191 24.23 3.89 14.86
CA GLU A 191 23.67 2.60 14.47
C GLU A 191 24.28 2.10 13.14
N LEU A 192 24.44 2.98 12.17
CA LEU A 192 25.10 2.65 10.89
C LEU A 192 26.60 2.37 11.08
N LEU A 193 27.30 3.08 11.97
CA LEU A 193 28.70 2.83 12.26
C LEU A 193 28.89 1.47 12.96
N ALA A 194 27.91 1.01 13.73
CA ALA A 194 27.95 -0.25 14.45
C ALA A 194 27.87 -1.49 13.54
N ILE A 195 27.40 -1.35 12.31
CA ILE A 195 27.24 -2.47 11.37
C ILE A 195 28.61 -2.91 10.84
N ASP A 196 28.98 -4.18 11.06
CA ASP A 196 30.29 -4.72 10.68
C ASP A 196 30.43 -4.97 9.18
N SER A 197 29.35 -5.31 8.50
CA SER A 197 29.35 -5.61 7.08
C SER A 197 29.04 -4.35 6.26
N LEU A 198 29.95 -3.93 5.41
CA LEU A 198 29.74 -2.78 4.55
C LEU A 198 28.62 -3.00 3.51
N THR A 199 28.43 -4.23 3.04
CA THR A 199 27.34 -4.60 2.14
C THR A 199 25.99 -4.48 2.84
N GLU A 200 25.90 -4.93 4.09
CA GLU A 200 24.68 -4.79 4.91
C GLU A 200 24.37 -3.32 5.21
N ARG A 201 25.39 -2.55 5.61
CA ARG A 201 25.29 -1.10 5.83
C ARG A 201 24.76 -0.40 4.57
N ALA A 202 25.33 -0.71 3.40
CA ALA A 202 24.87 -0.16 2.12
C ALA A 202 23.41 -0.48 1.82
N THR A 203 22.97 -1.71 2.09
CA THR A 203 21.57 -2.12 1.88
C THR A 203 20.60 -1.38 2.80
N ILE A 204 20.99 -1.17 4.06
CA ILE A 204 20.18 -0.41 5.03
C ILE A 204 20.12 1.06 4.62
N VAL A 205 21.23 1.65 4.23
CA VAL A 205 21.31 3.03 3.73
C VAL A 205 20.40 3.22 2.52
N LEU A 206 20.43 2.30 1.56
CA LEU A 206 19.57 2.36 0.38
C LEU A 206 18.10 2.35 0.76
N LYS A 207 17.66 1.45 1.64
CA LYS A 207 16.26 1.40 2.12
C LYS A 207 15.83 2.68 2.83
N MET A 208 16.73 3.27 3.64
CA MET A 208 16.43 4.54 4.32
C MET A 208 16.26 5.68 3.31
N LEU A 209 17.11 5.74 2.29
CA LEU A 209 17.05 6.75 1.22
C LEU A 209 15.80 6.57 0.35
N GLU A 210 15.41 5.34 0.02
CA GLU A 210 14.17 5.05 -0.72
C GLU A 210 12.96 5.57 0.03
N LYS A 211 12.87 5.32 1.33
CA LYS A 211 11.79 5.82 2.19
C LYS A 211 11.76 7.36 2.24
N ASP A 212 12.93 8.00 2.35
CA ASP A 212 13.04 9.46 2.36
C ASP A 212 12.61 10.05 1.01
N ASN A 213 12.98 9.41 -0.11
CA ASN A 213 12.59 9.85 -1.45
C ASN A 213 11.07 9.71 -1.68
N GLU A 214 10.48 8.59 -1.24
CA GLU A 214 9.01 8.42 -1.29
C GLU A 214 8.29 9.49 -0.49
N MET A 215 8.78 9.79 0.71
CA MET A 215 8.20 10.83 1.58
C MET A 215 8.34 12.23 0.94
N MET A 216 9.46 12.53 0.27
CA MET A 216 9.66 13.80 -0.42
C MET A 216 8.75 13.94 -1.63
N ASN A 217 8.63 12.88 -2.45
CA ASN A 217 7.73 12.88 -3.61
C ASN A 217 6.27 13.07 -3.19
N LEU A 218 5.85 12.45 -2.09
CA LEU A 218 4.52 12.63 -1.52
C LEU A 218 4.30 14.09 -1.05
N LYS A 219 5.28 14.67 -0.35
CA LYS A 219 5.22 16.08 0.07
C LYS A 219 5.19 17.04 -1.11
N ALA A 220 5.96 16.77 -2.17
CA ALA A 220 5.98 17.59 -3.39
C ALA A 220 4.62 17.52 -4.12
N ASP A 221 4.01 16.33 -4.19
CA ASP A 221 2.68 16.14 -4.80
C ASP A 221 1.57 16.86 -4.01
N ILE A 222 1.63 16.79 -2.68
CA ILE A 222 0.71 17.52 -1.79
C ILE A 222 0.89 19.03 -1.99
N ARG A 223 2.12 19.53 -2.01
CA ARG A 223 2.40 20.97 -2.24
C ARG A 223 1.95 21.43 -3.62
N ARG A 224 2.20 20.64 -4.67
CA ARG A 224 1.73 20.96 -6.02
C ARG A 224 0.21 21.11 -6.07
N ARG A 225 -0.52 20.14 -5.48
CA ARG A 225 -1.99 20.20 -5.38
C ARG A 225 -2.47 21.39 -4.55
N THR A 226 -1.75 21.73 -3.48
CA THR A 226 -2.06 22.88 -2.65
C THR A 226 -1.73 24.20 -3.38
N HIS A 227 -0.65 24.27 -4.15
CA HIS A 227 -0.30 25.45 -4.96
C HIS A 227 -1.28 25.65 -6.12
N GLU A 228 -1.63 24.59 -6.84
CA GLU A 228 -2.64 24.64 -7.90
C GLU A 228 -4.03 25.06 -7.35
N ALA A 229 -4.37 24.61 -6.13
CA ALA A 229 -5.58 25.07 -5.46
C ALA A 229 -5.48 26.52 -4.97
N MET A 230 -4.32 26.94 -4.46
CA MET A 230 -4.08 28.34 -4.04
C MET A 230 -4.00 29.31 -5.22
N ASP A 231 -3.36 28.94 -6.33
CA ASP A 231 -3.29 29.78 -7.54
C ASP A 231 -4.68 29.96 -8.16
N LYS A 232 -5.49 28.90 -8.14
CA LYS A 232 -6.89 28.99 -8.56
C LYS A 232 -7.70 29.86 -7.61
N GLN A 233 -7.52 29.72 -6.31
CA GLN A 233 -8.20 30.51 -5.27
C GLN A 233 -7.73 31.98 -5.28
N GLN A 234 -6.44 32.26 -5.50
CA GLN A 234 -5.94 33.62 -5.68
C GLN A 234 -6.46 34.27 -6.97
N ARG A 235 -6.53 33.51 -8.08
CA ARG A 235 -7.06 34.00 -9.35
C ARG A 235 -8.56 34.31 -9.26
N ASP A 236 -9.30 33.39 -8.61
CA ASP A 236 -10.73 33.59 -8.32
C ASP A 236 -10.95 34.74 -7.33
N TYR A 237 -10.06 34.91 -6.35
CA TYR A 237 -10.08 36.04 -5.42
C TYR A 237 -9.77 37.39 -6.11
N PHE A 238 -8.75 37.45 -7.00
CA PHE A 238 -8.47 38.65 -7.78
C PHE A 238 -9.58 38.99 -8.76
N LEU A 239 -10.16 37.99 -9.43
CA LEU A 239 -11.33 38.20 -10.28
C LEU A 239 -12.55 38.65 -9.48
N GLN A 240 -12.75 38.11 -8.28
CA GLN A 240 -13.79 38.58 -7.37
C GLN A 240 -13.53 40.00 -6.86
N GLN A 241 -12.29 40.35 -6.52
CA GLN A 241 -11.95 41.71 -6.15
C GLN A 241 -12.12 42.71 -7.30
N GLU A 242 -11.80 42.31 -8.52
CA GLU A 242 -11.99 43.15 -9.71
C GLU A 242 -13.50 43.32 -10.00
N ILE A 243 -14.29 42.25 -9.85
CA ILE A 243 -15.78 42.29 -9.90
C ILE A 243 -16.33 43.09 -8.73
N GLU A 244 -15.76 43.01 -7.53
CA GLU A 244 -16.19 43.80 -6.36
C GLU A 244 -15.86 45.27 -6.52
N THR A 245 -14.70 45.62 -7.07
CA THR A 245 -14.31 47.01 -7.37
C THR A 245 -15.23 47.63 -8.42
N ILE A 246 -15.57 46.87 -9.46
CA ILE A 246 -16.55 47.29 -10.49
C ILE A 246 -17.97 47.41 -9.90
N LYS A 247 -18.33 46.54 -8.94
CA LYS A 247 -19.62 46.64 -8.23
C LYS A 247 -19.67 47.79 -7.22
N GLN A 248 -18.55 48.14 -6.58
CA GLN A 248 -18.44 49.33 -5.70
C GLN A 248 -18.66 50.66 -6.44
N ASP A 249 -18.23 50.75 -7.70
CA ASP A 249 -18.47 51.93 -8.56
C ASP A 249 -19.93 52.03 -9.01
N LEU A 250 -20.74 50.95 -8.82
CA LEU A 250 -22.18 50.88 -9.22
C LEU A 250 -23.17 51.07 -8.07
N GLY A 251 -22.73 51.28 -6.81
CA GLY A 251 -23.58 51.63 -5.64
C GLY A 251 -24.43 50.49 -5.06
N ASP A 252 -24.23 50.21 -3.77
CA ASP A 252 -25.04 49.41 -2.83
C ASP A 252 -25.27 47.93 -3.16
N THR A 253 -24.14 47.17 -3.19
CA THR A 253 -24.14 45.72 -3.46
C THR A 253 -24.68 44.87 -2.31
N GLY A 254 -24.61 45.29 -1.05
CA GLY A 254 -25.08 44.53 0.12
C GLY A 254 -26.61 44.35 0.12
N ALA A 255 -27.37 45.37 -0.08
CA ALA A 255 -28.81 45.35 -0.07
C ALA A 255 -29.40 44.53 -1.24
N GLN A 256 -28.75 44.61 -2.42
CA GLN A 256 -29.14 43.80 -3.60
C GLN A 256 -28.90 42.31 -3.36
N THR A 257 -27.73 41.93 -2.82
CA THR A 257 -27.38 40.52 -2.50
C THR A 257 -28.37 39.93 -1.47
N ILE A 258 -28.67 40.68 -0.44
CA ILE A 258 -29.64 40.24 0.59
C ILE A 258 -31.05 40.04 -0.01
N LYS A 259 -31.46 40.93 -0.90
CA LYS A 259 -32.75 40.79 -1.61
C LYS A 259 -32.75 39.51 -2.48
N GLU A 260 -31.70 39.23 -3.22
CA GLU A 260 -31.55 38.03 -4.04
C GLU A 260 -31.61 36.76 -3.19
N LEU A 261 -30.88 36.70 -2.04
CA LEU A 261 -30.94 35.60 -1.12
C LEU A 261 -32.36 35.34 -0.59
N ARG A 262 -33.09 36.40 -0.23
CA ARG A 262 -34.47 36.32 0.26
C ARG A 262 -35.41 35.82 -0.84
N GLU A 263 -35.26 36.28 -2.08
CA GLU A 263 -36.05 35.81 -3.22
C GLU A 263 -35.78 34.32 -3.52
N ARG A 264 -34.53 33.88 -3.49
CA ARG A 264 -34.13 32.48 -3.68
C ARG A 264 -34.63 31.57 -2.57
N ALA A 265 -34.80 32.07 -1.36
CA ALA A 265 -35.32 31.34 -0.21
C ALA A 265 -36.83 31.05 -0.33
N GLN A 266 -37.62 31.93 -0.96
CA GLN A 266 -39.09 31.80 -1.05
C GLN A 266 -39.61 30.55 -1.78
N GLY A 267 -38.76 29.81 -2.48
CA GLY A 267 -39.15 28.59 -3.19
C GLY A 267 -38.60 27.30 -2.59
N LYS A 268 -37.93 27.36 -1.45
CA LYS A 268 -37.28 26.20 -0.86
C LYS A 268 -38.20 25.34 -0.02
N LEU A 269 -38.06 24.02 -0.15
CA LEU A 269 -38.85 23.01 0.57
C LEU A 269 -38.09 22.53 1.83
N TRP A 270 -37.74 23.44 2.71
CA TRP A 270 -37.02 23.12 3.96
C TRP A 270 -37.96 23.04 5.17
N SER A 271 -37.49 22.49 6.28
CA SER A 271 -38.24 22.42 7.53
C SER A 271 -38.32 23.80 8.21
N GLU A 272 -39.30 23.95 9.11
CA GLU A 272 -39.47 25.16 9.89
C GLU A 272 -38.21 25.58 10.65
N ALA A 273 -37.50 24.62 11.23
CA ALA A 273 -36.20 24.84 11.93
C ALA A 273 -35.12 25.39 10.99
N VAL A 274 -35.03 24.89 9.77
CA VAL A 274 -34.06 25.38 8.76
C VAL A 274 -34.40 26.77 8.29
N GLN A 275 -35.71 27.04 8.09
CA GLN A 275 -36.21 28.37 7.75
C GLN A 275 -35.85 29.39 8.84
N GLU A 276 -36.12 29.08 10.10
CA GLU A 276 -35.80 29.97 11.22
C GLU A 276 -34.27 30.23 11.33
N ALA A 277 -33.46 29.19 11.15
CA ALA A 277 -32.02 29.34 11.14
C ALA A 277 -31.53 30.24 9.98
N PHE A 278 -32.10 30.08 8.78
CA PHE A 278 -31.77 30.89 7.62
C PHE A 278 -32.17 32.37 7.85
N ASP A 279 -33.39 32.63 8.30
CA ASP A 279 -33.89 33.96 8.54
C ASP A 279 -33.08 34.71 9.61
N LYS A 280 -32.68 34.00 10.68
CA LYS A 280 -31.81 34.53 11.75
C LYS A 280 -30.44 34.93 11.21
N GLU A 281 -29.86 34.10 10.41
CA GLU A 281 -28.51 34.35 9.86
C GLU A 281 -28.55 35.41 8.74
N LEU A 282 -29.65 35.48 8.00
CA LEU A 282 -29.90 36.54 7.02
C LEU A 282 -30.05 37.91 7.70
N GLN A 283 -30.81 37.98 8.84
CA GLN A 283 -30.88 39.19 9.65
C GLN A 283 -29.53 39.63 10.19
N ARG A 284 -28.65 38.69 10.58
CA ARG A 284 -27.30 39.04 10.98
C ARG A 284 -26.50 39.65 9.82
N LEU A 285 -26.62 39.07 8.61
CA LEU A 285 -25.95 39.59 7.42
C LEU A 285 -26.43 41.01 7.08
N GLU A 286 -27.74 41.33 7.27
CA GLU A 286 -28.33 42.67 7.07
C GLU A 286 -27.69 43.76 7.93
N HIS A 287 -27.18 43.37 9.14
CA HIS A 287 -26.57 44.30 10.07
C HIS A 287 -25.03 44.30 9.99
N MET A 288 -24.41 43.48 9.13
CA MET A 288 -22.98 43.45 8.95
C MET A 288 -22.51 44.45 7.89
N PRO A 289 -21.40 45.14 8.13
CA PRO A 289 -20.77 45.93 7.09
C PRO A 289 -20.34 45.07 5.91
N SER A 290 -20.71 45.42 4.68
CA SER A 290 -20.39 44.64 3.47
C SER A 290 -18.89 44.46 3.20
N HIS A 291 -18.04 45.26 3.82
CA HIS A 291 -16.58 45.14 3.71
C HIS A 291 -15.92 44.31 4.81
N SER A 292 -16.69 43.74 5.74
CA SER A 292 -16.16 42.85 6.79
C SER A 292 -15.79 41.49 6.22
N PRO A 293 -14.67 40.88 6.60
CA PRO A 293 -14.35 39.48 6.28
C PRO A 293 -15.45 38.53 6.74
N ASP A 294 -16.14 38.86 7.83
CA ASP A 294 -17.24 38.04 8.35
C ASP A 294 -18.45 38.07 7.43
N PHE A 295 -18.66 39.14 6.65
CA PHE A 295 -19.75 39.25 5.67
C PHE A 295 -19.59 38.18 4.59
N SER A 296 -18.39 37.98 4.03
CA SER A 296 -18.15 36.97 3.00
C SER A 296 -18.33 35.56 3.51
N THR A 297 -17.92 35.29 4.75
CA THR A 297 -18.10 33.99 5.41
C THR A 297 -19.60 33.70 5.64
N GLN A 298 -20.34 34.69 6.13
CA GLN A 298 -21.76 34.56 6.37
C GLN A 298 -22.57 34.44 5.07
N LEU A 299 -22.17 35.17 4.02
CA LEU A 299 -22.74 35.04 2.68
C LEU A 299 -22.55 33.62 2.13
N SER A 300 -21.32 33.07 2.19
CA SER A 300 -21.03 31.73 1.72
C SER A 300 -21.83 30.66 2.47
N TYR A 301 -22.07 30.85 3.74
CA TYR A 301 -22.94 29.98 4.53
C TYR A 301 -24.40 30.01 4.06
N LEU A 302 -24.98 31.19 3.88
CA LEU A 302 -26.33 31.33 3.39
C LEU A 302 -26.51 30.81 1.95
N GLU A 303 -25.49 31.02 1.12
CA GLU A 303 -25.46 30.43 -0.23
C GLU A 303 -25.43 28.91 -0.18
N LEU A 304 -24.64 28.30 0.73
CA LEU A 304 -24.63 26.85 0.93
C LEU A 304 -26.03 26.34 1.33
N MET A 305 -26.69 27.00 2.30
CA MET A 305 -28.06 26.61 2.68
C MET A 305 -29.03 26.67 1.49
N LEU A 306 -28.86 27.68 0.61
CA LEU A 306 -29.71 27.80 -0.58
C LEU A 306 -29.33 26.84 -1.71
N GLU A 307 -28.07 26.41 -1.80
CA GLU A 307 -27.60 25.47 -2.82
C GLU A 307 -27.97 24.03 -2.49
N LEU A 308 -28.17 23.71 -1.22
CA LEU A 308 -28.59 22.37 -0.82
C LEU A 308 -30.00 22.04 -1.39
N PRO A 309 -30.19 20.78 -1.83
CA PRO A 309 -31.42 20.35 -2.50
C PRO A 309 -32.50 19.90 -1.49
N TRP A 310 -32.88 20.77 -0.59
CA TRP A 310 -33.89 20.48 0.42
C TRP A 310 -35.20 19.99 -0.20
N GLY A 311 -35.65 18.76 0.16
CA GLY A 311 -36.90 18.17 -0.34
C GLY A 311 -36.94 17.89 -1.85
N ILE A 312 -35.78 18.01 -2.56
CA ILE A 312 -35.70 17.72 -3.99
C ILE A 312 -35.19 16.29 -4.17
N TYR A 313 -36.02 15.44 -4.73
CA TYR A 313 -35.73 14.03 -4.95
C TYR A 313 -35.73 13.70 -6.43
N SER A 314 -34.81 12.82 -6.86
CA SER A 314 -34.89 12.16 -8.17
C SER A 314 -36.02 11.15 -8.15
N GLU A 315 -36.74 11.03 -9.25
CA GLU A 315 -37.74 9.95 -9.44
C GLU A 315 -36.99 8.61 -9.57
N ASP A 316 -37.39 7.66 -8.72
CA ASP A 316 -36.77 6.34 -8.72
C ASP A 316 -37.35 5.47 -9.85
N ASN A 317 -36.43 4.91 -10.64
CA ASN A 317 -36.80 3.91 -11.63
C ASN A 317 -36.74 2.51 -11.00
N TYR A 318 -37.90 1.92 -10.78
CA TYR A 318 -38.02 0.55 -10.25
C TYR A 318 -38.32 -0.50 -11.34
N ASP A 319 -37.95 -0.27 -12.58
CA ASP A 319 -37.98 -1.29 -13.63
C ASP A 319 -36.82 -2.29 -13.46
N MET A 320 -37.18 -3.48 -12.95
CA MET A 320 -36.20 -4.56 -12.71
C MET A 320 -35.50 -5.02 -13.97
N LYS A 321 -36.17 -4.98 -15.15
CA LYS A 321 -35.57 -5.35 -16.43
C LYS A 321 -34.52 -4.34 -16.84
N HIS A 322 -34.86 -3.06 -16.75
CA HIS A 322 -33.91 -1.97 -17.00
C HIS A 322 -32.70 -2.05 -16.07
N ALA A 323 -32.92 -2.26 -14.78
CA ALA A 323 -31.83 -2.42 -13.82
C ALA A 323 -30.89 -3.59 -14.19
N GLN A 324 -31.46 -4.73 -14.56
CA GLN A 324 -30.70 -5.89 -14.99
C GLN A 324 -29.94 -5.64 -16.30
N GLU A 325 -30.53 -4.91 -17.24
CA GLU A 325 -29.87 -4.51 -18.50
C GLU A 325 -28.69 -3.58 -18.24
N VAL A 326 -28.84 -2.56 -17.41
CA VAL A 326 -27.76 -1.63 -17.02
C VAL A 326 -26.61 -2.40 -16.35
N LEU A 327 -26.92 -3.23 -15.35
CA LEU A 327 -25.92 -4.02 -14.64
C LEU A 327 -25.19 -5.01 -15.56
N ASN A 328 -25.89 -5.63 -16.52
CA ASN A 328 -25.29 -6.56 -17.47
C ASN A 328 -24.52 -5.84 -18.59
N ARG A 329 -24.93 -4.63 -18.95
CA ARG A 329 -24.20 -3.78 -19.90
C ARG A 329 -22.85 -3.36 -19.31
N ASP A 330 -22.82 -2.94 -18.04
CA ASP A 330 -21.64 -2.33 -17.43
C ASP A 330 -20.69 -3.32 -16.76
N HIS A 331 -21.20 -4.47 -16.34
CA HIS A 331 -20.43 -5.47 -15.61
C HIS A 331 -20.63 -6.85 -16.24
N PHE A 332 -19.53 -7.48 -16.61
CA PHE A 332 -19.54 -8.88 -17.04
C PHE A 332 -19.38 -9.80 -15.80
N GLY A 333 -20.13 -10.90 -15.77
CA GLY A 333 -20.15 -11.80 -14.59
C GLY A 333 -20.81 -11.12 -13.37
N LEU A 334 -20.31 -11.44 -12.18
CA LEU A 334 -20.81 -10.94 -10.89
C LEU A 334 -22.30 -11.25 -10.65
N ASP A 335 -22.79 -12.40 -11.12
CA ASP A 335 -24.22 -12.70 -11.15
C ASP A 335 -24.87 -12.65 -9.76
N LYS A 336 -24.23 -13.24 -8.72
CA LYS A 336 -24.69 -13.17 -7.33
C LYS A 336 -24.83 -11.72 -6.82
N VAL A 337 -23.85 -10.86 -7.17
CA VAL A 337 -23.86 -9.46 -6.76
C VAL A 337 -24.98 -8.69 -7.45
N LYS A 338 -25.17 -8.91 -8.75
CA LYS A 338 -26.27 -8.31 -9.52
C LYS A 338 -27.62 -8.77 -9.02
N GLU A 339 -27.78 -10.06 -8.77
CA GLU A 339 -29.02 -10.63 -8.21
C GLU A 339 -29.35 -9.95 -6.88
N ARG A 340 -28.37 -9.79 -5.98
CA ARG A 340 -28.56 -9.13 -4.70
C ARG A 340 -28.95 -7.66 -4.83
N VAL A 341 -28.35 -6.95 -5.77
CA VAL A 341 -28.74 -5.57 -6.10
C VAL A 341 -30.19 -5.51 -6.62
N VAL A 342 -30.56 -6.42 -7.51
CA VAL A 342 -31.95 -6.49 -8.04
C VAL A 342 -32.95 -6.84 -6.94
N GLU A 343 -32.63 -7.77 -6.04
CA GLU A 343 -33.46 -8.08 -4.86
C GLU A 343 -33.66 -6.85 -3.98
N TYR A 344 -32.56 -6.10 -3.71
CA TYR A 344 -32.63 -4.85 -2.98
C TYR A 344 -33.59 -3.86 -3.64
N LEU A 345 -33.48 -3.67 -4.97
CA LEU A 345 -34.38 -2.78 -5.73
C LEU A 345 -35.82 -3.26 -5.68
N ALA A 346 -36.08 -4.57 -5.73
CA ALA A 346 -37.43 -5.13 -5.62
C ALA A 346 -38.06 -4.85 -4.24
N VAL A 347 -37.26 -4.96 -3.17
CA VAL A 347 -37.71 -4.59 -1.82
C VAL A 347 -38.05 -3.10 -1.75
N GLN A 348 -37.16 -2.24 -2.27
CA GLN A 348 -37.41 -0.78 -2.30
C GLN A 348 -38.69 -0.44 -3.07
N ARG A 349 -38.94 -1.11 -4.20
CA ARG A 349 -40.19 -0.95 -4.96
C ARG A 349 -41.42 -1.27 -4.09
N GLN A 350 -41.42 -2.41 -3.40
CA GLN A 350 -42.55 -2.81 -2.54
C GLN A 350 -42.76 -1.83 -1.40
N LEU A 351 -41.67 -1.32 -0.83
CA LEU A 351 -41.71 -0.33 0.23
C LEU A 351 -42.21 1.03 -0.28
N GLY A 352 -41.84 1.41 -1.51
CA GLY A 352 -42.34 2.62 -2.20
C GLY A 352 -43.82 2.60 -2.44
N LEU A 353 -44.45 1.43 -2.62
CA LEU A 353 -45.88 1.26 -2.84
C LEU A 353 -46.72 1.35 -1.55
N ARG A 354 -46.10 1.36 -0.35
CA ARG A 354 -46.82 1.53 0.92
C ARG A 354 -47.46 2.90 1.04
N SER A 355 -48.63 2.96 1.72
CA SER A 355 -49.32 4.22 1.98
C SER A 355 -48.51 5.14 2.91
N LYS A 356 -48.76 6.48 2.84
CA LYS A 356 -48.07 7.44 3.75
C LYS A 356 -48.21 7.05 5.23
N LYS A 357 -49.43 6.61 5.66
CA LYS A 357 -49.65 6.16 7.04
C LYS A 357 -48.83 4.94 7.46
N GLU A 358 -48.63 3.98 6.55
CA GLU A 358 -47.82 2.80 6.83
C GLU A 358 -46.33 3.12 6.87
N LYS A 359 -45.86 4.14 6.10
CA LYS A 359 -44.48 4.64 6.14
C LYS A 359 -44.16 5.38 7.44
N GLU A 360 -45.12 6.14 7.97
CA GLU A 360 -45.00 6.85 9.26
C GLU A 360 -44.98 5.89 10.46
N GLN A 361 -45.74 4.78 10.39
CA GLN A 361 -45.79 3.78 11.46
C GLN A 361 -44.62 2.81 11.46
N ASN A 362 -44.01 2.54 10.31
CA ASN A 362 -42.87 1.67 10.17
C ASN A 362 -41.83 2.30 9.18
N PRO A 363 -40.93 3.14 9.67
CA PRO A 363 -39.89 3.71 8.83
C PRO A 363 -39.03 2.59 8.26
N VAL A 364 -38.88 2.61 6.95
CA VAL A 364 -38.10 1.57 6.24
C VAL A 364 -36.63 1.82 6.46
N LYS A 365 -36.01 0.91 7.16
CA LYS A 365 -34.55 0.88 7.29
C LYS A 365 -33.96 0.27 6.01
N SER A 366 -33.35 1.09 5.19
CA SER A 366 -32.60 0.60 4.02
C SER A 366 -31.25 0.03 4.50
N PRO A 367 -30.94 -1.24 4.25
CA PRO A 367 -29.64 -1.78 4.58
C PRO A 367 -28.55 -1.09 3.76
N ILE A 368 -27.38 -0.89 4.36
CA ILE A 368 -26.21 -0.34 3.71
C ILE A 368 -25.51 -1.49 3.01
N LEU A 369 -25.30 -1.38 1.72
CA LEU A 369 -24.57 -2.40 0.98
C LEU A 369 -23.05 -2.18 1.14
N CYS A 370 -22.33 -3.20 1.57
CA CYS A 370 -20.86 -3.18 1.62
C CYS A 370 -20.29 -4.19 0.61
N LEU A 371 -19.68 -3.66 -0.43
CA LEU A 371 -19.00 -4.44 -1.46
C LEU A 371 -17.54 -4.67 -1.06
N PHE A 372 -17.18 -5.88 -0.68
CA PHE A 372 -15.81 -6.18 -0.27
C PHE A 372 -15.16 -7.23 -1.17
N GLY A 373 -13.84 -7.16 -1.30
CA GLY A 373 -13.07 -8.09 -2.14
C GLY A 373 -11.81 -7.44 -2.74
N PRO A 374 -11.05 -8.16 -3.56
CA PRO A 374 -9.76 -7.69 -4.06
C PRO A 374 -9.86 -6.39 -4.88
N PRO A 375 -8.77 -5.64 -5.01
CA PRO A 375 -8.75 -4.41 -5.79
C PRO A 375 -8.96 -4.69 -7.29
N GLY A 376 -9.63 -3.76 -7.97
CA GLY A 376 -9.81 -3.81 -9.43
C GLY A 376 -10.94 -4.71 -9.93
N VAL A 377 -11.80 -5.23 -9.04
CA VAL A 377 -12.98 -6.05 -9.44
C VAL A 377 -14.23 -5.22 -9.77
N GLY A 378 -14.14 -3.90 -9.74
CA GLY A 378 -15.24 -3.04 -10.15
C GLY A 378 -16.20 -2.60 -9.02
N LYS A 379 -15.81 -2.68 -7.74
CA LYS A 379 -16.64 -2.27 -6.59
C LYS A 379 -17.23 -0.87 -6.74
N THR A 380 -16.37 0.10 -7.00
CA THR A 380 -16.75 1.52 -7.14
C THR A 380 -17.60 1.78 -8.40
N SER A 381 -17.32 1.08 -9.51
CA SER A 381 -18.10 1.22 -10.76
C SER A 381 -19.50 0.62 -10.62
N LEU A 382 -19.66 -0.45 -9.83
CA LEU A 382 -20.96 -1.03 -9.56
C LEU A 382 -21.89 -0.04 -8.87
N GLY A 383 -21.40 0.73 -7.89
CA GLY A 383 -22.17 1.80 -7.24
C GLY A 383 -22.67 2.84 -8.23
N LYS A 384 -21.89 3.19 -9.26
CA LYS A 384 -22.32 4.08 -10.34
C LYS A 384 -23.41 3.45 -11.19
N SER A 385 -23.31 2.17 -11.55
CA SER A 385 -24.31 1.46 -12.32
C SER A 385 -25.63 1.27 -11.55
N VAL A 386 -25.55 1.10 -10.22
CA VAL A 386 -26.74 1.09 -9.35
C VAL A 386 -27.44 2.45 -9.37
N ALA A 387 -26.68 3.55 -9.32
CA ALA A 387 -27.26 4.89 -9.43
C ALA A 387 -27.97 5.11 -10.78
N GLU A 388 -27.34 4.68 -11.88
CA GLU A 388 -27.94 4.76 -13.22
C GLU A 388 -29.22 3.89 -13.30
N ALA A 389 -29.18 2.66 -12.78
CA ALA A 389 -30.33 1.76 -12.77
C ALA A 389 -31.54 2.33 -12.02
N LEU A 390 -31.27 3.04 -10.91
CA LEU A 390 -32.28 3.72 -10.11
C LEU A 390 -32.75 5.09 -10.70
N GLY A 391 -32.03 5.64 -11.67
CA GLY A 391 -32.25 7.02 -12.13
C GLY A 391 -31.80 8.09 -11.14
N ARG A 392 -31.01 7.71 -10.11
CA ARG A 392 -30.50 8.61 -9.08
C ARG A 392 -29.17 9.24 -9.46
N LYS A 393 -28.88 10.40 -8.91
CA LYS A 393 -27.55 11.02 -8.98
C LYS A 393 -26.53 10.21 -8.19
N TYR A 394 -25.26 10.36 -8.55
CA TYR A 394 -24.16 9.61 -8.00
C TYR A 394 -23.14 10.52 -7.32
N ALA A 395 -22.79 10.22 -6.10
CA ALA A 395 -21.66 10.81 -5.38
C ALA A 395 -20.65 9.73 -4.92
N ARG A 396 -19.39 10.14 -4.81
CA ARG A 396 -18.33 9.27 -4.28
C ARG A 396 -17.45 10.06 -3.33
N ILE A 397 -17.19 9.46 -2.16
CA ILE A 397 -16.19 9.93 -1.20
C ILE A 397 -15.18 8.82 -0.98
N SER A 398 -13.89 9.13 -1.12
CA SER A 398 -12.84 8.23 -0.66
C SER A 398 -12.58 8.47 0.82
N LEU A 399 -12.70 7.42 1.61
CA LEU A 399 -12.44 7.42 3.05
C LEU A 399 -10.98 7.06 3.37
N GLY A 400 -10.23 6.61 2.36
CA GLY A 400 -8.81 6.29 2.52
C GLY A 400 -7.98 7.54 2.84
N GLY A 401 -7.33 7.52 4.01
CA GLY A 401 -6.52 8.64 4.48
C GLY A 401 -7.29 9.73 5.22
N LEU A 402 -8.55 9.48 5.58
CA LEU A 402 -9.29 10.33 6.51
C LEU A 402 -8.81 10.08 7.92
N HIS A 403 -8.43 11.15 8.61
CA HIS A 403 -7.92 11.12 9.98
C HIS A 403 -8.70 12.05 10.93
N ASP A 404 -9.55 12.94 10.38
CA ASP A 404 -10.30 13.92 11.13
C ASP A 404 -11.80 13.75 10.89
N GLU A 405 -12.58 13.65 11.98
CA GLU A 405 -14.04 13.58 11.89
C GLU A 405 -14.65 14.83 11.24
N ALA A 406 -13.97 15.97 11.34
CA ALA A 406 -14.40 17.21 10.72
C ALA A 406 -14.48 17.13 9.18
N GLU A 407 -13.76 16.21 8.54
CA GLU A 407 -13.93 15.97 7.11
C GLU A 407 -15.30 15.36 6.77
N ILE A 408 -15.95 14.65 7.70
CA ILE A 408 -17.27 14.04 7.52
C ILE A 408 -18.36 15.00 7.99
N ARG A 409 -18.20 15.55 9.23
CA ARG A 409 -19.19 16.41 9.91
C ARG A 409 -18.99 17.90 9.68
N GLY A 410 -17.97 18.33 8.93
CA GLY A 410 -17.64 19.73 8.75
C GLY A 410 -16.91 20.36 9.94
N HIS A 411 -16.26 21.48 9.67
CA HIS A 411 -15.58 22.29 10.69
C HIS A 411 -16.56 23.28 11.31
N ARG A 412 -16.37 23.58 12.58
CA ARG A 412 -17.17 24.67 13.20
C ARG A 412 -16.93 25.98 12.46
N ARG A 413 -18.01 26.65 12.07
CA ARG A 413 -18.03 27.90 11.28
C ARG A 413 -17.16 29.03 11.85
N THR A 414 -16.87 28.99 13.15
CA THR A 414 -16.02 30.00 13.83
C THR A 414 -14.54 29.92 13.48
N TYR A 415 -14.09 28.89 12.81
CA TYR A 415 -12.67 28.75 12.42
C TYR A 415 -12.44 29.38 11.04
N ILE A 416 -11.31 30.08 10.87
CA ILE A 416 -10.89 30.60 9.58
C ILE A 416 -10.60 29.44 8.62
N GLY A 417 -11.27 29.42 7.46
CA GLY A 417 -11.15 28.34 6.50
C GLY A 417 -12.04 27.12 6.79
N ALA A 418 -13.04 27.26 7.66
CA ALA A 418 -14.02 26.22 7.89
C ALA A 418 -14.76 25.83 6.60
N LEU A 419 -14.96 24.53 6.42
CA LEU A 419 -15.64 23.94 5.26
C LEU A 419 -16.73 22.99 5.75
N PRO A 420 -17.81 22.82 4.98
CA PRO A 420 -18.82 21.80 5.26
C PRO A 420 -18.21 20.39 5.12
N GLY A 421 -18.84 19.42 5.76
CA GLY A 421 -18.44 18.02 5.65
C GLY A 421 -18.62 17.50 4.22
N ARG A 422 -17.82 16.49 3.87
CA ARG A 422 -17.84 15.87 2.53
C ARG A 422 -19.21 15.27 2.16
N ILE A 423 -20.01 14.89 3.16
CA ILE A 423 -21.36 14.37 2.93
C ILE A 423 -22.26 15.50 2.39
N ILE A 424 -22.28 16.62 3.08
CA ILE A 424 -23.09 17.80 2.68
C ILE A 424 -22.60 18.36 1.33
N ASP A 425 -21.28 18.47 1.14
CA ASP A 425 -20.71 18.91 -0.15
C ASP A 425 -21.06 17.93 -1.31
N GLY A 426 -21.08 16.63 -1.03
CA GLY A 426 -21.51 15.62 -1.99
C GLY A 426 -22.98 15.75 -2.38
N ILE A 427 -23.86 15.99 -1.42
CA ILE A 427 -25.30 16.22 -1.65
C ILE A 427 -25.52 17.50 -2.47
N LYS A 428 -24.85 18.59 -2.10
CA LYS A 428 -24.85 19.84 -2.87
C LYS A 428 -24.51 19.59 -4.34
N LYS A 429 -23.41 18.87 -4.62
CA LYS A 429 -22.97 18.55 -5.98
C LYS A 429 -23.94 17.67 -6.75
N CYS A 430 -24.67 16.79 -6.07
CA CYS A 430 -25.70 15.96 -6.68
C CYS A 430 -26.95 16.74 -7.06
N GLY A 431 -27.29 17.81 -6.33
CA GLY A 431 -28.50 18.59 -6.52
C GLY A 431 -29.80 17.83 -6.23
N THR A 432 -29.74 16.70 -5.53
CA THR A 432 -30.89 15.90 -5.07
C THR A 432 -30.63 15.33 -3.68
N SER A 433 -31.65 15.15 -2.83
CA SER A 433 -31.53 14.63 -1.47
C SER A 433 -31.54 13.09 -1.38
N ASN A 434 -31.71 12.38 -2.50
CA ASN A 434 -31.70 10.91 -2.55
C ASN A 434 -30.63 10.33 -3.51
N PRO A 435 -29.39 10.82 -3.51
CA PRO A 435 -28.37 10.26 -4.37
C PRO A 435 -27.97 8.85 -3.92
N VAL A 436 -27.27 8.13 -4.80
CA VAL A 436 -26.46 6.98 -4.41
C VAL A 436 -25.07 7.48 -4.01
N PHE A 437 -24.70 7.21 -2.78
CA PHE A 437 -23.48 7.69 -2.18
C PHE A 437 -22.49 6.55 -1.96
N VAL A 438 -21.39 6.55 -2.69
CA VAL A 438 -20.35 5.52 -2.56
C VAL A 438 -19.27 5.99 -1.59
N LEU A 439 -19.14 5.27 -0.49
CA LEU A 439 -18.10 5.41 0.53
C LEU A 439 -16.97 4.45 0.21
N ASP A 440 -15.94 4.94 -0.47
CA ASP A 440 -14.89 4.10 -1.02
C ASP A 440 -13.72 3.93 -0.03
N GLU A 441 -13.18 2.70 0.04
CA GLU A 441 -12.05 2.34 0.90
C GLU A 441 -12.30 2.53 2.41
N ILE A 442 -13.46 2.04 2.91
CA ILE A 442 -13.82 2.11 4.34
C ILE A 442 -12.83 1.33 5.24
N ASP A 443 -12.12 0.36 4.68
CA ASP A 443 -11.07 -0.43 5.33
C ASP A 443 -9.78 0.36 5.60
N LYS A 444 -9.65 1.57 5.05
CA LYS A 444 -8.48 2.43 5.20
C LYS A 444 -8.70 3.63 6.10
N ILE A 445 -9.76 3.62 6.89
CA ILE A 445 -10.01 4.65 7.88
C ILE A 445 -9.00 4.48 9.02
N GLY A 446 -8.20 5.53 9.27
CA GLY A 446 -7.24 5.56 10.39
C GLY A 446 -7.92 6.03 11.68
N ALA A 447 -7.54 5.41 12.81
CA ALA A 447 -7.85 5.94 14.13
C ALA A 447 -6.63 6.74 14.62
N ASP A 448 -6.74 8.07 14.65
CA ASP A 448 -5.68 8.95 15.15
C ASP A 448 -6.17 9.80 16.34
N TYR A 449 -5.24 10.44 17.05
CA TYR A 449 -5.47 11.29 18.23
C TYR A 449 -6.37 12.54 17.98
N LYS A 450 -6.77 12.82 16.73
CA LYS A 450 -7.49 14.06 16.36
C LYS A 450 -9.01 13.91 16.16
N GLY A 451 -9.57 12.77 16.44
CA GLY A 451 -11.00 12.52 16.27
C GLY A 451 -11.28 11.07 15.88
N ASP A 452 -12.54 10.68 15.93
CA ASP A 452 -12.99 9.34 15.53
C ASP A 452 -13.89 9.41 14.28
N PRO A 453 -13.33 9.33 13.08
CA PRO A 453 -14.12 9.30 11.84
C PRO A 453 -15.15 8.16 11.82
N THR A 454 -14.88 7.07 12.59
CA THR A 454 -15.79 5.93 12.70
C THR A 454 -17.10 6.32 13.37
N SER A 455 -17.05 7.10 14.45
CA SER A 455 -18.22 7.59 15.14
C SER A 455 -19.06 8.50 14.26
N ALA A 456 -18.42 9.39 13.47
CA ALA A 456 -19.13 10.23 12.51
C ALA A 456 -19.83 9.41 11.40
N LEU A 457 -19.17 8.35 10.91
CA LEU A 457 -19.75 7.45 9.92
C LEU A 457 -20.90 6.61 10.51
N LEU A 458 -20.84 6.23 11.77
CA LEU A 458 -21.92 5.51 12.43
C LEU A 458 -23.21 6.37 12.43
N GLU A 459 -23.11 7.67 12.68
CA GLU A 459 -24.26 8.58 12.61
C GLU A 459 -24.81 8.71 11.18
N VAL A 460 -23.95 8.84 10.18
CA VAL A 460 -24.33 8.89 8.76
C VAL A 460 -25.02 7.60 8.31
N LEU A 461 -24.51 6.46 8.78
CA LEU A 461 -24.92 5.14 8.32
C LEU A 461 -26.03 4.52 9.18
N ASP A 462 -26.29 5.02 10.38
CA ASP A 462 -27.35 4.50 11.24
C ASP A 462 -28.72 5.01 10.79
N PRO A 463 -29.63 4.15 10.32
CA PRO A 463 -30.97 4.57 9.91
C PRO A 463 -31.82 5.19 11.04
N GLU A 464 -31.40 5.04 12.31
CA GLU A 464 -32.09 5.65 13.45
C GLU A 464 -31.62 7.09 13.71
N GLN A 465 -30.42 7.45 13.23
CA GLN A 465 -29.78 8.75 13.48
C GLN A 465 -29.64 9.59 12.22
N ASN A 466 -29.55 8.97 11.04
CA ASN A 466 -29.23 9.67 9.79
C ASN A 466 -30.31 10.65 9.30
N SER A 467 -31.53 10.56 9.83
CA SER A 467 -32.60 11.55 9.54
C SER A 467 -32.35 12.92 10.17
N THR A 468 -31.45 12.97 11.17
CA THR A 468 -31.04 14.17 11.90
C THR A 468 -29.52 14.34 11.89
N PHE A 469 -28.92 14.10 10.74
CA PHE A 469 -27.47 14.26 10.59
C PHE A 469 -27.06 15.70 10.78
N HIS A 470 -26.18 15.96 11.76
CA HIS A 470 -25.70 17.28 12.10
C HIS A 470 -24.32 17.55 11.52
N ASP A 471 -24.23 18.52 10.60
CA ASP A 471 -22.96 19.04 10.10
C ASP A 471 -22.58 20.30 10.87
N ASN A 472 -21.38 20.35 11.45
CA ASN A 472 -20.90 21.44 12.30
C ASN A 472 -20.78 22.80 11.54
N TYR A 473 -20.61 22.78 10.21
CA TYR A 473 -20.57 23.99 9.41
C TYR A 473 -21.96 24.47 9.08
N LEU A 474 -22.85 23.54 8.70
CA LEU A 474 -24.23 23.83 8.36
C LEU A 474 -25.03 24.26 9.59
N ASP A 475 -24.72 23.70 10.78
CA ASP A 475 -25.31 23.99 12.08
C ASP A 475 -26.86 23.81 12.13
N VAL A 476 -27.37 22.99 11.22
CA VAL A 476 -28.77 22.51 11.18
C VAL A 476 -28.76 21.06 10.70
N ASP A 477 -29.78 20.32 11.11
CA ASP A 477 -29.91 18.92 10.76
C ASP A 477 -30.33 18.74 9.30
N TYR A 478 -29.68 17.74 8.64
CA TYR A 478 -30.00 17.34 7.28
C TYR A 478 -30.45 15.88 7.24
N ASP A 479 -31.60 15.64 6.58
CA ASP A 479 -32.16 14.29 6.45
C ASP A 479 -31.42 13.47 5.37
N LEU A 480 -30.64 12.48 5.81
CA LEU A 480 -29.93 11.52 4.96
C LEU A 480 -30.69 10.19 4.79
N SER A 481 -31.89 10.03 5.35
CA SER A 481 -32.63 8.76 5.34
C SER A 481 -33.03 8.29 3.93
N HIS A 482 -33.07 9.19 2.96
CA HIS A 482 -33.37 8.90 1.56
C HIS A 482 -32.12 8.61 0.71
N VAL A 483 -30.92 8.80 1.27
CA VAL A 483 -29.63 8.51 0.59
C VAL A 483 -29.39 7.01 0.60
N LEU A 484 -29.02 6.45 -0.55
CA LEU A 484 -28.55 5.07 -0.62
C LEU A 484 -27.03 5.04 -0.46
N PHE A 485 -26.56 4.55 0.68
CA PHE A 485 -25.15 4.39 0.93
C PHE A 485 -24.65 3.02 0.45
N ILE A 486 -23.55 3.02 -0.29
CA ILE A 486 -22.82 1.81 -0.71
C ILE A 486 -21.38 1.97 -0.25
N ALA A 487 -20.94 1.12 0.69
CA ALA A 487 -19.57 1.08 1.14
C ALA A 487 -18.73 0.15 0.25
N THR A 488 -17.43 0.43 0.11
CA THR A 488 -16.49 -0.49 -0.52
C THR A 488 -15.29 -0.74 0.39
N ALA A 489 -14.81 -1.99 0.43
CA ALA A 489 -13.63 -2.39 1.19
C ALA A 489 -12.80 -3.39 0.38
N ASN A 490 -11.47 -3.42 0.61
CA ASN A 490 -10.65 -4.49 0.08
C ASN A 490 -10.55 -5.68 1.04
N SER A 491 -10.52 -5.42 2.35
CA SER A 491 -10.60 -6.40 3.43
C SER A 491 -11.59 -5.92 4.50
N LEU A 492 -12.17 -6.84 5.26
CA LEU A 492 -13.03 -6.53 6.40
C LEU A 492 -12.27 -6.49 7.73
N ASP A 493 -11.01 -6.94 7.76
CA ASP A 493 -10.23 -7.13 8.98
C ASP A 493 -9.97 -5.82 9.74
N THR A 494 -9.84 -4.72 9.00
CA THR A 494 -9.59 -3.39 9.56
C THR A 494 -10.84 -2.56 9.77
N VAL A 495 -11.99 -3.03 9.28
CA VAL A 495 -13.27 -2.30 9.43
C VAL A 495 -13.81 -2.54 10.85
N PRO A 496 -14.14 -1.46 11.61
CA PRO A 496 -14.70 -1.59 12.94
C PRO A 496 -16.01 -2.40 12.96
N ARG A 497 -16.13 -3.35 13.90
CA ARG A 497 -17.31 -4.22 14.04
C ARG A 497 -18.65 -3.46 14.09
N PRO A 498 -18.78 -2.33 14.82
CA PRO A 498 -20.06 -1.58 14.84
C PRO A 498 -20.51 -1.09 13.46
N LEU A 499 -19.59 -0.84 12.54
CA LEU A 499 -19.92 -0.52 11.16
C LEU A 499 -20.38 -1.77 10.39
N LEU A 500 -19.66 -2.89 10.56
CA LEU A 500 -20.00 -4.14 9.89
C LEU A 500 -21.39 -4.66 10.28
N ASP A 501 -21.76 -4.52 11.55
CA ASP A 501 -23.08 -4.96 12.06
C ASP A 501 -24.26 -4.20 11.42
N ARG A 502 -24.02 -3.05 10.80
CA ARG A 502 -25.02 -2.23 10.10
C ARG A 502 -25.03 -2.43 8.59
N MET A 503 -24.10 -3.20 8.09
CA MET A 503 -23.89 -3.38 6.65
C MET A 503 -24.29 -4.78 6.21
N GLU A 504 -24.88 -4.85 5.04
CA GLU A 504 -25.07 -6.08 4.32
C GLU A 504 -23.81 -6.35 3.47
N LEU A 505 -23.09 -7.41 3.82
CA LEU A 505 -21.81 -7.74 3.21
C LEU A 505 -22.01 -8.52 1.91
N ILE A 506 -21.48 -8.02 0.81
CA ILE A 506 -21.51 -8.67 -0.51
C ILE A 506 -20.09 -8.88 -0.96
N GLU A 507 -19.66 -10.14 -1.01
CA GLU A 507 -18.33 -10.50 -1.47
C GLU A 507 -18.23 -10.44 -2.99
N MET A 508 -17.22 -9.71 -3.46
CA MET A 508 -16.84 -9.64 -4.86
C MET A 508 -15.55 -10.41 -5.08
N THR A 509 -15.65 -11.59 -5.66
CA THR A 509 -14.50 -12.44 -5.97
C THR A 509 -13.68 -11.87 -7.14
N GLY A 510 -12.44 -12.34 -7.28
CA GLY A 510 -11.61 -12.04 -8.45
C GLY A 510 -12.20 -12.59 -9.75
N TYR A 511 -11.82 -12.01 -10.86
CA TYR A 511 -12.22 -12.46 -12.19
C TYR A 511 -11.38 -13.61 -12.69
N LEU A 512 -12.02 -14.52 -13.41
CA LEU A 512 -11.37 -15.57 -14.19
C LEU A 512 -10.66 -15.00 -15.41
N GLN A 513 -9.75 -15.74 -15.99
CA GLN A 513 -9.07 -15.34 -17.22
C GLN A 513 -10.06 -15.05 -18.36
N GLU A 514 -11.03 -15.94 -18.54
CA GLU A 514 -12.07 -15.80 -19.57
C GLU A 514 -12.97 -14.59 -19.31
N GLU A 515 -13.26 -14.31 -18.03
CA GLU A 515 -14.01 -13.11 -17.62
C GLU A 515 -13.19 -11.85 -17.88
N LYS A 516 -11.88 -11.85 -17.57
CA LYS A 516 -10.97 -10.72 -17.86
C LYS A 516 -10.85 -10.45 -19.36
N GLU A 517 -10.79 -11.50 -20.20
CA GLU A 517 -10.78 -11.37 -21.65
C GLU A 517 -12.06 -10.70 -22.16
N GLU A 518 -13.22 -11.12 -21.66
CA GLU A 518 -14.50 -10.52 -22.06
C GLU A 518 -14.66 -9.08 -21.52
N ILE A 519 -14.23 -8.81 -20.30
CA ILE A 519 -14.20 -7.46 -19.73
C ILE A 519 -13.27 -6.56 -20.54
N ALA A 520 -12.08 -7.05 -20.90
CA ALA A 520 -11.14 -6.31 -21.72
C ALA A 520 -11.77 -5.94 -23.08
N LYS A 521 -12.40 -6.90 -23.74
CA LYS A 521 -13.03 -6.72 -25.06
C LYS A 521 -14.21 -5.76 -25.03
N ARG A 522 -15.11 -5.91 -24.02
CA ARG A 522 -16.37 -5.14 -23.95
C ARG A 522 -16.19 -3.74 -23.35
N HIS A 523 -15.26 -3.60 -22.39
CA HIS A 523 -15.16 -2.37 -21.58
C HIS A 523 -13.81 -1.69 -21.67
N LEU A 524 -12.69 -2.41 -21.41
CA LEU A 524 -11.40 -1.76 -21.26
C LEU A 524 -10.84 -1.26 -22.60
N ILE A 525 -10.87 -2.07 -23.64
CA ILE A 525 -10.35 -1.68 -24.96
C ILE A 525 -11.12 -0.50 -25.54
N PRO A 526 -12.47 -0.51 -25.61
CA PRO A 526 -13.22 0.64 -26.10
C PRO A 526 -12.97 1.91 -25.29
N LYS A 527 -12.86 1.79 -23.98
CA LYS A 527 -12.55 2.89 -23.08
C LYS A 527 -11.17 3.47 -23.36
N GLU A 528 -10.16 2.62 -23.44
CA GLU A 528 -8.77 3.06 -23.64
C GLU A 528 -8.52 3.60 -25.05
N LEU A 529 -9.13 3.03 -26.08
CA LEU A 529 -9.09 3.60 -27.43
C LEU A 529 -9.68 5.01 -27.43
N LYS A 530 -10.83 5.22 -26.79
CA LYS A 530 -11.46 6.53 -26.68
C LYS A 530 -10.58 7.52 -25.91
N ASN A 531 -9.99 7.11 -24.80
CA ASN A 531 -9.12 7.94 -23.97
C ASN A 531 -7.86 8.41 -24.71
N HIS A 532 -7.36 7.60 -25.65
CA HIS A 532 -6.18 7.89 -26.45
C HIS A 532 -6.50 8.42 -27.85
N GLY A 533 -7.76 8.69 -28.17
CA GLY A 533 -8.16 9.21 -29.49
C GLY A 533 -8.05 8.22 -30.65
N LEU A 534 -7.82 6.94 -30.37
CA LEU A 534 -7.69 5.89 -31.37
C LEU A 534 -9.07 5.35 -31.81
N LYS A 535 -9.19 5.04 -33.10
CA LYS A 535 -10.38 4.38 -33.64
C LYS A 535 -10.26 2.85 -33.52
N PRO A 536 -11.37 2.10 -33.37
CA PRO A 536 -11.34 0.64 -33.34
C PRO A 536 -10.75 -0.03 -34.61
N SER A 537 -10.67 0.71 -35.71
CA SER A 537 -10.01 0.25 -36.95
C SER A 537 -8.48 0.35 -36.91
N GLN A 538 -7.92 1.17 -36.01
CA GLN A 538 -6.49 1.43 -35.93
C GLN A 538 -5.74 0.48 -34.97
N LEU A 539 -6.45 -0.11 -34.00
CA LEU A 539 -5.83 -1.07 -33.08
C LEU A 539 -6.80 -2.17 -32.70
N LYS A 540 -6.37 -3.42 -32.84
CA LYS A 540 -7.16 -4.62 -32.57
C LYS A 540 -6.38 -5.59 -31.68
N PHE A 541 -7.09 -6.22 -30.75
CA PHE A 541 -6.58 -7.27 -29.87
C PHE A 541 -7.29 -8.57 -30.17
N THR A 542 -6.55 -9.64 -30.48
CA THR A 542 -7.12 -10.98 -30.57
C THR A 542 -7.33 -11.59 -29.20
N LYS A 543 -8.16 -12.62 -29.11
CA LYS A 543 -8.38 -13.35 -27.83
C LYS A 543 -7.07 -13.94 -27.30
N GLU A 544 -6.25 -14.48 -28.17
CA GLU A 544 -4.94 -15.05 -27.84
C GLU A 544 -3.99 -14.00 -27.24
N ILE A 545 -3.92 -12.82 -27.86
CA ILE A 545 -3.10 -11.71 -27.38
C ILE A 545 -3.58 -11.21 -26.01
N LEU A 546 -4.90 -11.12 -25.79
CA LEU A 546 -5.45 -10.78 -24.49
C LEU A 546 -5.07 -11.82 -23.42
N GLY A 547 -5.14 -13.11 -23.75
CA GLY A 547 -4.67 -14.17 -22.88
C GLY A 547 -3.19 -13.99 -22.49
N HIS A 548 -2.33 -13.68 -23.47
CA HIS A 548 -0.91 -13.39 -23.19
C HIS A 548 -0.71 -12.14 -22.33
N ILE A 549 -1.47 -11.07 -22.55
CA ILE A 549 -1.38 -9.88 -21.69
C ILE A 549 -1.75 -10.23 -20.25
N ILE A 550 -2.82 -11.01 -20.04
CA ILE A 550 -3.30 -11.42 -18.74
C ILE A 550 -2.28 -12.32 -18.03
N ASP A 551 -1.79 -13.36 -18.70
CA ASP A 551 -0.92 -14.38 -18.11
C ASP A 551 0.54 -13.88 -17.92
N ASP A 552 1.10 -13.22 -18.95
CA ASP A 552 2.53 -12.93 -19.01
C ASP A 552 2.89 -11.55 -18.42
N TYR A 553 1.91 -10.61 -18.37
CA TYR A 553 2.17 -9.22 -17.94
C TYR A 553 1.33 -8.74 -16.76
N THR A 554 0.28 -9.49 -16.35
CA THR A 554 -0.55 -9.12 -15.20
C THR A 554 -0.69 -10.29 -14.22
N ARG A 555 -0.59 -9.98 -12.92
CA ARG A 555 -0.84 -10.95 -11.84
C ARG A 555 -1.72 -10.26 -10.80
N GLU A 556 -3.02 -10.29 -11.04
CA GLU A 556 -4.01 -9.61 -10.20
C GLU A 556 -5.36 -10.33 -10.24
N SER A 557 -6.16 -10.18 -9.18
CA SER A 557 -7.54 -10.71 -9.13
C SER A 557 -8.51 -9.91 -9.99
N GLY A 558 -8.30 -8.60 -10.07
CA GLY A 558 -9.12 -7.69 -10.86
C GLY A 558 -8.60 -7.48 -12.28
N VAL A 559 -8.87 -6.29 -12.82
CA VAL A 559 -8.51 -5.91 -14.19
C VAL A 559 -7.76 -4.57 -14.29
N ARG A 560 -7.28 -4.04 -13.14
CA ARG A 560 -6.63 -2.72 -13.10
C ARG A 560 -5.26 -2.70 -13.77
N SER A 561 -4.46 -3.75 -13.58
CA SER A 561 -3.18 -3.89 -14.27
C SER A 561 -3.37 -4.19 -15.75
N LEU A 562 -4.38 -5.01 -16.07
CA LEU A 562 -4.77 -5.29 -17.45
C LEU A 562 -5.14 -3.99 -18.20
N GLU A 563 -5.95 -3.14 -17.59
CA GLU A 563 -6.28 -1.82 -18.13
C GLU A 563 -5.03 -0.98 -18.40
N ARG A 564 -4.08 -0.95 -17.45
CA ARG A 564 -2.80 -0.24 -17.59
C ARG A 564 -1.94 -0.78 -18.74
N GLN A 565 -1.90 -2.09 -18.93
CA GLN A 565 -1.15 -2.68 -20.04
C GLN A 565 -1.79 -2.31 -21.40
N ILE A 566 -3.12 -2.40 -21.49
CA ILE A 566 -3.87 -1.97 -22.68
C ILE A 566 -3.60 -0.47 -22.96
N ALA A 567 -3.71 0.38 -21.95
CA ALA A 567 -3.40 1.81 -22.06
C ALA A 567 -1.95 2.06 -22.52
N THR A 568 -1.00 1.25 -22.06
CA THR A 568 0.40 1.36 -22.48
C THR A 568 0.57 1.01 -23.98
N ILE A 569 -0.09 -0.03 -24.45
CA ILE A 569 -0.09 -0.40 -25.86
C ILE A 569 -0.73 0.72 -26.69
N CYS A 570 -1.88 1.26 -26.27
CA CYS A 570 -2.53 2.39 -26.94
C CYS A 570 -1.58 3.59 -27.07
N ARG A 571 -0.91 3.99 -25.99
CA ARG A 571 0.07 5.10 -26.02
C ARG A 571 1.23 4.85 -26.97
N LYS A 572 1.77 3.62 -27.00
CA LYS A 572 2.88 3.26 -27.89
C LYS A 572 2.45 3.32 -29.36
N VAL A 573 1.25 2.85 -29.66
CA VAL A 573 0.70 2.93 -31.03
C VAL A 573 0.41 4.37 -31.42
N ASP A 574 -0.15 5.17 -30.50
CA ASP A 574 -0.40 6.60 -30.75
C ASP A 574 0.90 7.37 -31.00
N THR A 575 1.97 7.07 -30.25
CA THR A 575 3.31 7.63 -30.48
C THR A 575 3.82 7.28 -31.89
N LYS A 576 3.68 6.02 -32.34
CA LYS A 576 4.10 5.60 -33.68
C LYS A 576 3.29 6.31 -34.76
N LEU A 577 1.98 6.45 -34.57
CA LEU A 577 1.10 7.22 -35.47
C LEU A 577 1.55 8.69 -35.58
N ALA A 578 1.87 9.31 -34.46
CA ALA A 578 2.33 10.70 -34.43
C ALA A 578 3.70 10.89 -35.10
N LEU A 579 4.58 9.89 -35.03
CA LEU A 579 5.89 9.89 -35.68
C LEU A 579 5.83 9.43 -37.15
N GLY A 580 4.69 8.93 -37.62
CA GLY A 580 4.54 8.38 -38.96
C GLY A 580 5.25 7.03 -39.18
N GLU A 581 5.48 6.30 -38.10
CA GLU A 581 6.12 4.99 -38.09
C GLU A 581 5.10 3.88 -38.42
N GLU A 582 5.58 2.82 -39.06
CA GLU A 582 4.77 1.64 -39.34
C GLU A 582 4.45 0.87 -38.04
N TYR A 583 3.24 0.37 -37.93
CA TYR A 583 2.80 -0.49 -36.86
C TYR A 583 1.75 -1.50 -37.31
N ASN A 584 1.62 -2.60 -36.58
CA ASN A 584 0.60 -3.61 -36.83
C ASN A 584 -0.74 -3.21 -36.23
N VAL A 585 -1.79 -3.11 -37.06
CA VAL A 585 -3.15 -2.84 -36.61
C VAL A 585 -3.66 -3.95 -35.67
N SER A 586 -3.32 -5.21 -35.94
CA SER A 586 -3.59 -6.33 -35.04
C SER A 586 -2.32 -6.63 -34.26
N VAL A 587 -2.36 -6.47 -32.95
CA VAL A 587 -1.21 -6.68 -32.04
C VAL A 587 -0.73 -8.13 -32.16
N THR A 588 0.56 -8.32 -32.32
CA THR A 588 1.24 -9.62 -32.36
C THR A 588 2.01 -9.88 -31.08
N LEU A 589 2.54 -11.10 -30.89
CA LEU A 589 3.40 -11.42 -29.74
C LEU A 589 4.72 -10.64 -29.76
N GLU A 590 5.24 -10.31 -30.93
CA GLU A 590 6.43 -9.48 -31.10
C GLU A 590 6.14 -8.04 -30.71
N ASP A 591 4.97 -7.51 -31.09
CA ASP A 591 4.51 -6.19 -30.68
C ASP A 591 4.33 -6.11 -29.15
N LEU A 592 3.81 -7.16 -28.51
CA LEU A 592 3.70 -7.19 -27.04
C LEU A 592 5.07 -7.02 -26.38
N ARG A 593 6.10 -7.72 -26.86
CA ARG A 593 7.46 -7.59 -26.34
C ARG A 593 8.05 -6.20 -26.60
N ALA A 594 7.75 -5.62 -27.76
CA ALA A 594 8.21 -4.28 -28.12
C ALA A 594 7.53 -3.19 -27.26
N TYR A 595 6.23 -3.34 -26.96
CA TYR A 595 5.45 -2.34 -26.22
C TYR A 595 5.53 -2.49 -24.71
N LEU A 596 5.49 -3.72 -24.20
CA LEU A 596 5.43 -4.02 -22.76
C LEU A 596 6.75 -4.53 -22.17
N GLY A 597 7.73 -4.84 -23.00
CA GLY A 597 8.99 -5.46 -22.60
C GLY A 597 8.90 -6.98 -22.51
N GLN A 598 9.89 -7.59 -21.87
CA GLN A 598 9.90 -9.04 -21.64
C GLN A 598 8.75 -9.46 -20.69
N ALA A 599 8.23 -10.66 -20.92
CA ALA A 599 7.22 -11.25 -20.05
C ALA A 599 7.70 -11.22 -18.58
N ARG A 600 6.85 -10.71 -17.70
CA ARG A 600 7.17 -10.58 -16.27
C ARG A 600 6.91 -11.85 -15.49
N PHE A 601 5.96 -12.64 -15.98
CA PHE A 601 5.52 -13.87 -15.34
C PHE A 601 5.67 -15.01 -16.35
N SER A 602 6.16 -16.16 -15.91
CA SER A 602 6.10 -17.39 -16.66
C SER A 602 4.79 -18.09 -16.38
N ARG A 603 4.22 -18.76 -17.37
CA ARG A 603 3.07 -19.62 -17.15
C ARG A 603 3.45 -20.74 -16.19
N ASP A 604 2.68 -20.89 -15.13
CA ASP A 604 2.73 -22.09 -14.31
C ASP A 604 2.27 -23.25 -15.21
N SER A 605 3.21 -24.04 -15.68
CA SER A 605 2.91 -25.27 -16.42
C SER A 605 3.23 -26.45 -15.53
N TRP A 606 2.31 -27.41 -15.53
CA TRP A 606 2.62 -28.68 -14.86
C TRP A 606 3.81 -29.36 -15.58
N GLU A 607 4.88 -29.60 -14.82
CA GLU A 607 6.00 -30.41 -15.27
C GLU A 607 5.79 -31.89 -14.92
N THR A 608 6.28 -32.79 -15.76
CA THR A 608 6.09 -34.22 -15.57
C THR A 608 6.66 -34.70 -14.24
N ASN A 609 5.83 -35.29 -13.38
CA ASN A 609 6.25 -35.94 -12.11
C ASN A 609 7.14 -37.14 -12.41
N LYS A 610 8.41 -36.90 -12.71
CA LYS A 610 9.42 -37.98 -12.88
C LYS A 610 10.14 -38.33 -11.58
N TYR A 611 9.87 -37.56 -10.52
CA TYR A 611 10.59 -37.62 -9.27
C TYR A 611 9.67 -38.08 -8.15
N VAL A 612 10.20 -39.00 -7.34
CA VAL A 612 9.56 -39.42 -6.09
C VAL A 612 9.59 -38.28 -5.08
N GLY A 613 8.53 -38.12 -4.31
CA GLY A 613 8.48 -37.05 -3.31
C GLY A 613 8.05 -35.68 -3.83
N VAL A 614 7.67 -35.57 -5.10
CA VAL A 614 7.17 -34.34 -5.70
C VAL A 614 5.67 -34.45 -5.94
N VAL A 615 4.92 -33.50 -5.37
CA VAL A 615 3.46 -33.47 -5.46
C VAL A 615 2.97 -32.08 -5.77
N THR A 616 1.96 -31.98 -6.64
CA THR A 616 1.33 -30.70 -6.96
C THR A 616 0.18 -30.42 -6.00
N GLY A 617 0.27 -29.31 -5.29
CA GLY A 617 -0.78 -28.73 -4.48
C GLY A 617 -1.45 -27.56 -5.17
N LEU A 618 -2.53 -27.07 -4.59
CA LEU A 618 -3.28 -25.89 -5.04
C LEU A 618 -3.32 -24.85 -3.94
N ALA A 619 -2.89 -23.65 -4.27
CA ALA A 619 -2.95 -22.49 -3.38
C ALA A 619 -3.98 -21.49 -3.87
N TRP A 620 -4.45 -20.69 -2.94
CA TRP A 620 -5.20 -19.46 -3.21
C TRP A 620 -4.41 -18.26 -2.66
N THR A 621 -4.33 -17.23 -3.46
CA THR A 621 -3.68 -15.96 -3.10
C THR A 621 -4.64 -14.81 -3.40
N GLN A 622 -4.34 -13.63 -2.90
CA GLN A 622 -5.13 -12.44 -3.23
C GLN A 622 -5.18 -12.13 -4.74
N VAL A 623 -4.29 -12.71 -5.52
CA VAL A 623 -4.23 -12.53 -6.98
C VAL A 623 -4.86 -13.67 -7.78
N GLY A 624 -5.39 -14.69 -7.11
CA GLY A 624 -6.07 -15.84 -7.71
C GLY A 624 -5.51 -17.18 -7.24
N GLY A 625 -5.92 -18.25 -7.91
CA GLY A 625 -5.40 -19.58 -7.65
C GLY A 625 -4.08 -19.86 -8.37
N GLU A 626 -3.19 -20.60 -7.72
CA GLU A 626 -1.88 -21.01 -8.22
C GLU A 626 -1.62 -22.48 -7.94
N ILE A 627 -0.76 -23.12 -8.75
CA ILE A 627 -0.23 -24.45 -8.45
C ILE A 627 1.00 -24.31 -7.57
N LEU A 628 1.19 -25.23 -6.66
CA LEU A 628 2.38 -25.34 -5.81
C LEU A 628 3.04 -26.67 -6.04
N PHE A 629 4.36 -26.72 -6.15
CA PHE A 629 5.10 -27.96 -6.04
C PHE A 629 5.58 -28.14 -4.60
N ILE A 630 5.32 -29.31 -4.05
CA ILE A 630 5.86 -29.71 -2.75
C ILE A 630 6.88 -30.81 -3.00
N GLU A 631 8.13 -30.52 -2.72
CA GLU A 631 9.24 -31.40 -2.93
C GLU A 631 9.74 -31.95 -1.59
N THR A 632 9.80 -33.26 -1.45
CA THR A 632 10.30 -33.94 -0.25
C THR A 632 11.56 -34.71 -0.58
N SER A 633 12.62 -34.42 0.14
CA SER A 633 13.90 -35.13 0.03
C SER A 633 14.23 -35.80 1.36
N LEU A 634 14.77 -37.01 1.25
CA LEU A 634 15.19 -37.82 2.39
C LEU A 634 16.71 -37.97 2.41
N SER A 635 17.32 -37.76 3.55
CA SER A 635 18.78 -37.91 3.73
C SER A 635 19.10 -38.70 4.98
N ALA A 636 20.12 -39.57 4.92
CA ALA A 636 20.58 -40.33 6.08
C ALA A 636 21.15 -39.37 7.13
N SER A 637 20.76 -39.54 8.39
CA SER A 637 21.17 -38.67 9.50
C SER A 637 21.26 -39.47 10.81
N LYS A 638 22.24 -39.12 11.64
CA LYS A 638 22.36 -39.66 13.01
C LYS A 638 21.40 -38.95 14.00
N ALA A 639 20.96 -37.73 13.65
CA ALA A 639 19.99 -36.94 14.41
C ALA A 639 18.90 -36.44 13.44
N PRO A 640 17.84 -37.24 13.24
CA PRO A 640 16.78 -36.92 12.28
C PRO A 640 16.11 -35.57 12.59
N THR A 641 16.03 -34.74 11.60
CA THR A 641 15.39 -33.42 11.68
C THR A 641 14.38 -33.23 10.56
N LEU A 642 13.38 -32.39 10.81
CA LEU A 642 12.51 -31.85 9.77
C LEU A 642 12.98 -30.47 9.39
N THR A 643 13.41 -30.31 8.16
CA THR A 643 13.82 -29.02 7.59
C THR A 643 12.73 -28.54 6.63
N LEU A 644 12.30 -27.31 6.81
CA LEU A 644 11.26 -26.66 5.99
C LEU A 644 11.85 -25.43 5.31
N THR A 645 11.71 -25.33 4.00
CA THR A 645 12.20 -24.20 3.22
C THR A 645 11.18 -23.74 2.17
N GLY A 646 11.22 -22.48 1.73
CA GLY A 646 10.30 -21.93 0.74
C GLY A 646 9.45 -20.77 1.28
N ASN A 647 9.92 -20.05 2.33
CA ASN A 647 9.22 -18.93 2.95
C ASN A 647 7.80 -19.30 3.45
N LEU A 648 7.74 -20.37 4.24
CA LEU A 648 6.49 -20.89 4.79
C LEU A 648 6.10 -20.16 6.06
N GLY A 649 4.83 -19.75 6.15
CA GLY A 649 4.21 -19.23 7.35
C GLY A 649 4.02 -20.30 8.43
N ASP A 650 3.59 -19.90 9.62
CA ASP A 650 3.55 -20.78 10.78
C ASP A 650 2.47 -21.87 10.65
N VAL A 651 1.31 -21.55 10.05
CA VAL A 651 0.23 -22.54 9.81
C VAL A 651 0.71 -23.62 8.83
N MET A 652 1.45 -23.25 7.81
CA MET A 652 1.97 -24.20 6.84
C MET A 652 3.11 -25.06 7.41
N LYS A 653 3.94 -24.52 8.32
CA LYS A 653 4.94 -25.30 9.08
C LYS A 653 4.29 -26.31 10.04
N GLU A 654 3.19 -25.89 10.68
CA GLU A 654 2.37 -26.77 11.51
C GLU A 654 1.79 -27.93 10.69
N SER A 655 1.20 -27.64 9.52
CA SER A 655 0.71 -28.64 8.57
C SER A 655 1.78 -29.65 8.16
N ALA A 656 3.02 -29.21 7.91
CA ALA A 656 4.14 -30.08 7.58
C ALA A 656 4.54 -30.99 8.75
N THR A 657 4.54 -30.43 9.96
CA THR A 657 4.82 -31.19 11.19
C THR A 657 3.74 -32.24 11.46
N LEU A 658 2.48 -31.85 11.29
CA LEU A 658 1.31 -32.74 11.41
C LEU A 658 1.38 -33.86 10.37
N ALA A 659 1.69 -33.53 9.10
CA ALA A 659 1.83 -34.51 8.04
C ALA A 659 2.91 -35.57 8.37
N LEU A 660 4.08 -35.18 8.83
CA LEU A 660 5.13 -36.07 9.25
C LEU A 660 4.72 -36.91 10.49
N GLY A 661 4.02 -36.29 11.44
CA GLY A 661 3.47 -36.97 12.62
C GLY A 661 2.51 -38.07 12.24
N TYR A 662 1.60 -37.83 11.30
CA TYR A 662 0.68 -38.82 10.77
C TYR A 662 1.40 -39.99 10.10
N VAL A 663 2.37 -39.67 9.19
CA VAL A 663 3.14 -40.72 8.48
C VAL A 663 3.91 -41.59 9.44
N LYS A 664 4.49 -41.03 10.50
CA LYS A 664 5.16 -41.82 11.57
C LYS A 664 4.22 -42.72 12.33
N ALA A 665 3.04 -42.23 12.73
CA ALA A 665 2.05 -42.94 13.49
C ALA A 665 1.46 -44.16 12.72
N HIS A 666 1.27 -43.96 11.39
CA HIS A 666 0.68 -45.01 10.51
C HIS A 666 1.72 -45.70 9.64
N ALA A 667 3.01 -45.64 10.01
CA ALA A 667 4.13 -46.18 9.22
C ALA A 667 3.90 -47.64 8.75
N LYS A 668 3.41 -48.51 9.66
CA LYS A 668 3.15 -49.92 9.33
C LYS A 668 2.08 -50.09 8.28
N GLU A 669 1.00 -49.33 8.35
CA GLU A 669 -0.12 -49.33 7.40
C GLU A 669 0.33 -48.83 6.01
N LEU A 670 1.23 -47.87 6.02
CA LEU A 670 1.82 -47.31 4.81
C LEU A 670 2.98 -48.12 4.22
N GLY A 671 3.33 -49.27 4.86
CA GLY A 671 4.42 -50.12 4.42
C GLY A 671 5.82 -49.55 4.68
N ILE A 672 5.95 -48.61 5.61
CA ILE A 672 7.19 -47.97 5.97
C ILE A 672 7.74 -48.59 7.25
N LYS A 673 9.03 -48.96 7.24
CA LYS A 673 9.67 -49.49 8.45
C LYS A 673 9.88 -48.37 9.46
N PRO A 674 9.41 -48.48 10.71
CA PRO A 674 9.53 -47.43 11.71
C PRO A 674 11.00 -46.94 11.95
N GLU A 675 11.95 -47.88 11.82
CA GLU A 675 13.38 -47.58 12.05
C GLU A 675 13.96 -46.58 11.02
N VAL A 676 13.28 -46.42 9.88
CA VAL A 676 13.73 -45.43 8.85
C VAL A 676 13.63 -44.02 9.39
N PHE A 677 12.63 -43.72 10.20
CA PHE A 677 12.45 -42.38 10.78
C PHE A 677 13.54 -41.99 11.79
N GLU A 678 14.18 -42.96 12.42
CA GLU A 678 15.25 -42.76 13.38
C GLU A 678 16.60 -42.47 12.71
N LYS A 679 16.72 -42.70 11.40
CA LYS A 679 17.95 -42.59 10.64
C LYS A 679 17.85 -41.64 9.43
N THR A 680 16.71 -41.00 9.28
CA THR A 680 16.47 -40.18 8.07
C THR A 680 15.94 -38.82 8.43
N SER A 681 16.65 -37.79 8.05
CA SER A 681 16.17 -36.41 8.05
C SER A 681 15.30 -36.15 6.84
N VAL A 682 14.24 -35.38 7.06
CA VAL A 682 13.25 -34.99 6.05
C VAL A 682 13.44 -33.52 5.72
N HIS A 683 13.55 -33.21 4.44
CA HIS A 683 13.54 -31.85 3.97
C HIS A 683 12.32 -31.66 3.04
N ILE A 684 11.41 -30.76 3.42
CA ILE A 684 10.30 -30.33 2.57
C ILE A 684 10.64 -28.95 2.04
N HIS A 685 10.64 -28.82 0.74
CA HIS A 685 10.82 -27.56 0.03
C HIS A 685 9.59 -27.20 -0.78
N VAL A 686 9.18 -25.94 -0.70
CA VAL A 686 8.15 -25.37 -1.57
C VAL A 686 8.82 -24.27 -2.40
N PRO A 687 9.07 -24.48 -3.70
CA PRO A 687 9.76 -23.51 -4.56
C PRO A 687 9.12 -22.12 -4.55
N GLU A 688 9.81 -21.14 -5.15
CA GLU A 688 9.43 -19.72 -5.16
C GLU A 688 9.45 -19.06 -3.76
N GLY A 689 10.58 -19.16 -3.07
CA GLY A 689 10.77 -18.58 -1.73
C GLY A 689 10.63 -17.06 -1.62
N ALA A 690 10.54 -16.35 -2.73
CA ALA A 690 10.27 -14.90 -2.74
C ALA A 690 8.82 -14.56 -2.32
N ILE A 691 7.88 -15.50 -2.49
CA ILE A 691 6.46 -15.33 -2.17
C ILE A 691 6.16 -16.03 -0.83
N PRO A 692 5.67 -15.31 0.20
CA PRO A 692 5.22 -15.93 1.43
C PRO A 692 4.07 -16.88 1.17
N LYS A 693 4.14 -18.09 1.77
CA LYS A 693 3.11 -19.12 1.64
C LYS A 693 2.63 -19.52 3.02
N ASP A 694 1.34 -19.41 3.28
CA ASP A 694 0.73 -19.82 4.53
C ASP A 694 -0.64 -20.45 4.32
N GLY A 695 -1.05 -21.32 5.25
CA GLY A 695 -2.37 -21.93 5.25
C GLY A 695 -2.35 -23.45 5.45
N PRO A 696 -3.45 -24.01 5.98
CA PRO A 696 -3.54 -25.43 6.32
C PRO A 696 -3.86 -26.33 5.11
N SER A 697 -4.24 -25.78 3.96
CA SER A 697 -4.78 -26.52 2.81
C SER A 697 -3.77 -27.41 2.05
N ALA A 698 -2.49 -27.38 2.44
CA ALA A 698 -1.43 -28.22 1.89
C ALA A 698 -1.22 -29.53 2.65
N GLY A 699 -1.99 -29.81 3.71
CA GLY A 699 -1.80 -30.97 4.59
C GLY A 699 -1.82 -32.30 3.85
N ILE A 700 -2.83 -32.55 3.00
CA ILE A 700 -2.90 -33.80 2.21
C ILE A 700 -1.76 -33.87 1.17
N THR A 701 -1.36 -32.75 0.61
CA THR A 701 -0.27 -32.67 -0.38
C THR A 701 1.08 -33.01 0.25
N MET A 702 1.37 -32.46 1.42
CA MET A 702 2.60 -32.73 2.18
C MET A 702 2.65 -34.18 2.63
N THR A 703 1.53 -34.71 3.10
CA THR A 703 1.46 -36.13 3.50
C THR A 703 1.70 -37.07 2.32
N THR A 704 1.09 -36.77 1.16
CA THR A 704 1.31 -37.54 -0.07
C THR A 704 2.76 -37.47 -0.53
N ALA A 705 3.40 -36.30 -0.45
CA ALA A 705 4.81 -36.10 -0.81
C ALA A 705 5.75 -36.91 0.12
N LEU A 706 5.46 -36.91 1.43
CA LEU A 706 6.20 -37.70 2.41
C LEU A 706 6.04 -39.19 2.15
N VAL A 707 4.80 -39.69 1.96
CA VAL A 707 4.56 -41.09 1.69
C VAL A 707 5.19 -41.52 0.36
N SER A 708 5.10 -40.71 -0.69
CA SER A 708 5.80 -40.94 -1.96
C SER A 708 7.30 -41.08 -1.75
N ALA A 709 7.93 -40.15 -1.00
CA ALA A 709 9.37 -40.18 -0.73
C ALA A 709 9.79 -41.43 0.06
N PHE A 710 9.07 -41.78 1.13
CA PHE A 710 9.41 -42.92 1.98
C PHE A 710 9.10 -44.30 1.34
N THR A 711 8.09 -44.37 0.47
CA THR A 711 7.71 -45.63 -0.21
C THR A 711 8.32 -45.75 -1.60
N HIS A 712 9.02 -44.72 -2.10
CA HIS A 712 9.54 -44.64 -3.46
C HIS A 712 8.48 -44.83 -4.56
N ARG A 713 7.21 -44.54 -4.27
CA ARG A 713 6.11 -44.60 -5.23
C ARG A 713 5.95 -43.25 -5.92
N LEU A 714 5.78 -43.25 -7.23
CA LEU A 714 5.53 -42.06 -8.00
C LEU A 714 4.11 -41.54 -7.80
N VAL A 715 3.95 -40.24 -7.91
CA VAL A 715 2.64 -39.60 -7.94
C VAL A 715 2.11 -39.63 -9.36
N LYS A 716 0.81 -39.93 -9.52
CA LYS A 716 0.08 -39.96 -10.78
C LYS A 716 0.30 -38.64 -11.55
N PRO A 717 0.57 -38.72 -12.87
CA PRO A 717 0.71 -37.52 -13.70
C PRO A 717 -0.59 -36.70 -13.76
N ARG A 718 -0.47 -35.39 -13.90
CA ARG A 718 -1.57 -34.42 -14.00
C ARG A 718 -2.62 -34.50 -12.90
N ILE A 719 -2.18 -34.86 -11.69
CA ILE A 719 -2.99 -34.79 -10.48
C ILE A 719 -2.53 -33.64 -9.59
N ALA A 720 -3.49 -32.95 -9.02
CA ALA A 720 -3.26 -31.96 -7.96
C ALA A 720 -4.21 -32.22 -6.80
N MET A 721 -3.86 -31.72 -5.63
CA MET A 721 -4.68 -31.93 -4.44
C MET A 721 -4.66 -30.72 -3.54
N THR A 722 -5.74 -30.57 -2.76
CA THR A 722 -5.86 -29.53 -1.75
C THR A 722 -6.81 -30.01 -0.66
N GLY A 723 -6.39 -29.86 0.58
CA GLY A 723 -7.17 -30.25 1.75
C GLY A 723 -6.36 -30.07 3.02
N GLU A 724 -7.02 -29.64 4.06
CA GLU A 724 -6.50 -29.68 5.41
C GLU A 724 -6.60 -31.09 5.95
N MET A 725 -5.72 -31.48 6.84
CA MET A 725 -5.71 -32.82 7.41
C MET A 725 -5.59 -32.78 8.94
N THR A 726 -6.35 -33.69 9.62
CA THR A 726 -6.21 -33.88 11.06
C THR A 726 -5.16 -34.93 11.38
N LEU A 727 -4.70 -34.99 12.62
CA LEU A 727 -3.81 -36.05 13.12
C LEU A 727 -4.37 -37.50 12.97
N ARG A 728 -5.68 -37.63 12.74
CA ARG A 728 -6.35 -38.91 12.54
C ARG A 728 -6.52 -39.26 11.07
N GLY A 729 -6.00 -38.43 10.15
CA GLY A 729 -6.12 -38.66 8.70
C GLY A 729 -7.39 -38.12 8.06
N LYS A 730 -8.35 -37.57 8.83
CA LYS A 730 -9.56 -36.96 8.27
C LYS A 730 -9.19 -35.74 7.43
N VAL A 731 -9.74 -35.68 6.22
CA VAL A 731 -9.60 -34.53 5.33
C VAL A 731 -10.69 -33.51 5.63
N LEU A 732 -10.31 -32.24 5.79
CA LEU A 732 -11.20 -31.12 6.11
C LEU A 732 -11.36 -30.19 4.89
N PRO A 733 -12.52 -29.50 4.80
CA PRO A 733 -12.80 -28.58 3.72
C PRO A 733 -11.88 -27.36 3.76
N ILE A 734 -11.68 -26.75 2.60
CA ILE A 734 -10.79 -25.60 2.40
C ILE A 734 -11.53 -24.47 1.64
N GLY A 735 -11.00 -23.23 1.76
CA GLY A 735 -11.50 -22.09 1.02
C GLY A 735 -10.84 -21.92 -0.36
N GLY A 736 -11.40 -21.02 -1.17
CA GLY A 736 -10.87 -20.65 -2.49
C GLY A 736 -10.96 -21.80 -3.51
N VAL A 737 -12.00 -22.62 -3.43
CA VAL A 737 -12.17 -23.82 -4.27
C VAL A 737 -12.22 -23.45 -5.74
N LYS A 738 -13.00 -22.42 -6.12
CA LYS A 738 -13.15 -21.97 -7.50
C LYS A 738 -11.82 -21.59 -8.11
N GLU A 739 -11.06 -20.74 -7.44
CA GLU A 739 -9.76 -20.24 -7.90
C GLU A 739 -8.74 -21.37 -8.03
N LYS A 740 -8.72 -22.29 -7.08
CA LYS A 740 -7.82 -23.47 -7.07
C LYS A 740 -8.11 -24.41 -8.24
N LEU A 741 -9.38 -24.72 -8.50
CA LEU A 741 -9.78 -25.59 -9.63
C LEU A 741 -9.41 -24.97 -10.97
N LEU A 742 -9.56 -23.67 -11.11
CA LEU A 742 -9.24 -22.96 -12.33
C LEU A 742 -7.73 -22.85 -12.55
N ALA A 743 -6.95 -22.65 -11.49
CA ALA A 743 -5.48 -22.72 -11.58
C ALA A 743 -5.01 -24.09 -12.04
N ALA A 744 -5.56 -25.16 -11.48
CA ALA A 744 -5.29 -26.52 -11.90
C ALA A 744 -5.60 -26.75 -13.40
N LYS A 745 -6.75 -26.27 -13.86
CA LYS A 745 -7.15 -26.37 -15.28
C LYS A 745 -6.19 -25.61 -16.20
N ARG A 746 -5.79 -24.39 -15.84
CA ARG A 746 -4.81 -23.59 -16.61
C ARG A 746 -3.44 -24.27 -16.68
N ALA A 747 -3.01 -24.89 -15.59
CA ALA A 747 -1.77 -25.65 -15.56
C ALA A 747 -1.82 -27.01 -16.31
N GLY A 748 -2.95 -27.38 -16.90
CA GLY A 748 -3.12 -28.64 -17.64
C GLY A 748 -3.30 -29.87 -16.77
N ILE A 749 -3.70 -29.69 -15.51
CA ILE A 749 -4.05 -30.76 -14.56
C ILE A 749 -5.44 -31.29 -14.93
N THR A 750 -5.61 -32.62 -14.85
CA THR A 750 -6.86 -33.29 -15.21
C THR A 750 -7.58 -33.90 -14.02
N ASP A 751 -6.83 -34.33 -13.02
CA ASP A 751 -7.35 -34.99 -11.81
C ASP A 751 -7.13 -34.12 -10.59
N ILE A 752 -8.18 -33.86 -9.81
CA ILE A 752 -8.09 -33.01 -8.62
C ILE A 752 -8.70 -33.75 -7.44
N VAL A 753 -7.94 -33.83 -6.35
CA VAL A 753 -8.38 -34.43 -5.08
C VAL A 753 -8.73 -33.34 -4.09
N LEU A 754 -9.94 -33.40 -3.52
CA LEU A 754 -10.45 -32.43 -2.54
C LEU A 754 -11.39 -33.06 -1.53
N CYS A 755 -11.63 -32.37 -0.41
CA CYS A 755 -12.55 -32.83 0.63
C CYS A 755 -13.99 -32.99 0.11
N GLU A 756 -14.68 -34.05 0.55
CA GLU A 756 -16.11 -34.30 0.23
C GLU A 756 -16.97 -33.06 0.62
N ASP A 757 -16.70 -32.46 1.77
CA ASP A 757 -17.45 -31.30 2.26
C ASP A 757 -17.34 -30.07 1.34
N ASN A 758 -16.33 -30.01 0.44
CA ASN A 758 -16.21 -28.96 -0.59
C ASN A 758 -17.09 -29.23 -1.83
N ARG A 759 -17.84 -30.29 -1.89
CA ARG A 759 -18.78 -30.58 -3.00
C ARG A 759 -19.78 -29.44 -3.18
N LYS A 760 -20.27 -28.88 -2.08
CA LYS A 760 -21.17 -27.72 -2.09
C LYS A 760 -20.57 -26.52 -2.80
N ASP A 761 -19.28 -26.23 -2.55
CA ASP A 761 -18.57 -25.09 -3.17
C ASP A 761 -18.36 -25.33 -4.67
N VAL A 762 -18.12 -26.57 -5.06
CA VAL A 762 -17.98 -26.97 -6.46
C VAL A 762 -19.31 -26.86 -7.21
N MET A 763 -20.46 -27.19 -6.57
CA MET A 763 -21.79 -27.06 -7.18
C MET A 763 -22.16 -25.62 -7.52
N GLU A 764 -21.52 -24.64 -6.89
CA GLU A 764 -21.71 -23.21 -7.22
C GLU A 764 -20.90 -22.76 -8.44
N ILE A 765 -20.00 -23.60 -8.95
CA ILE A 765 -19.17 -23.28 -10.11
C ILE A 765 -19.89 -23.76 -11.37
N ALA A 766 -20.03 -22.89 -12.37
CA ALA A 766 -20.69 -23.25 -13.61
C ALA A 766 -19.92 -24.39 -14.35
N ASP A 767 -20.67 -25.36 -14.89
CA ASP A 767 -20.14 -26.57 -15.53
C ASP A 767 -19.10 -26.29 -16.63
N ILE A 768 -19.21 -25.17 -17.33
CA ILE A 768 -18.27 -24.78 -18.40
C ILE A 768 -16.84 -24.66 -17.87
N TYR A 769 -16.69 -24.27 -16.60
CA TYR A 769 -15.38 -24.11 -15.96
C TYR A 769 -14.80 -25.44 -15.49
N LEU A 770 -15.66 -26.41 -15.16
CA LEU A 770 -15.26 -27.74 -14.68
C LEU A 770 -14.98 -28.72 -15.82
N LYS A 771 -15.39 -28.39 -17.03
CA LYS A 771 -15.21 -29.25 -18.20
C LYS A 771 -13.74 -29.63 -18.40
N GLY A 772 -13.43 -30.93 -18.43
CA GLY A 772 -12.09 -31.49 -18.60
C GLY A 772 -11.37 -31.78 -17.27
N LEU A 773 -11.96 -31.46 -16.12
CA LEU A 773 -11.46 -31.82 -14.81
C LEU A 773 -12.21 -33.05 -14.27
N LYS A 774 -11.47 -33.97 -13.70
CA LYS A 774 -12.00 -35.13 -12.94
C LYS A 774 -11.79 -34.83 -11.45
N LEU A 775 -12.89 -34.64 -10.72
CA LEU A 775 -12.87 -34.33 -9.31
C LEU A 775 -13.02 -35.63 -8.50
N HIS A 776 -12.10 -35.81 -7.57
CA HIS A 776 -12.08 -36.90 -6.63
C HIS A 776 -12.35 -36.37 -5.23
N TYR A 777 -13.50 -36.69 -4.70
CA TYR A 777 -13.90 -36.27 -3.36
C TYR A 777 -13.49 -37.35 -2.33
N VAL A 778 -12.87 -36.93 -1.25
CA VAL A 778 -12.29 -37.81 -0.24
C VAL A 778 -12.67 -37.37 1.17
N HIS A 779 -12.75 -38.36 2.09
CA HIS A 779 -12.96 -38.11 3.51
C HIS A 779 -11.69 -38.33 4.33
N ASP A 780 -10.80 -39.20 3.84
CA ASP A 780 -9.62 -39.65 4.58
C ASP A 780 -8.38 -39.65 3.68
N ILE A 781 -7.21 -39.45 4.29
CA ILE A 781 -5.93 -39.41 3.60
C ILE A 781 -5.59 -40.76 2.91
N SER A 782 -6.09 -41.89 3.42
CA SER A 782 -5.91 -43.21 2.79
C SER A 782 -6.51 -43.28 1.39
N GLU A 783 -7.67 -42.63 1.20
CA GLU A 783 -8.30 -42.47 -0.13
C GLU A 783 -7.46 -41.62 -1.06
N VAL A 784 -6.89 -40.47 -0.53
CA VAL A 784 -5.99 -39.63 -1.28
C VAL A 784 -4.79 -40.39 -1.80
N LEU A 785 -4.14 -41.18 -0.90
CA LEU A 785 -2.95 -41.97 -1.25
C LEU A 785 -3.27 -43.07 -2.28
N ALA A 786 -4.44 -43.72 -2.16
CA ALA A 786 -4.90 -44.72 -3.12
C ALA A 786 -5.16 -44.15 -4.52
N ILE A 787 -5.63 -42.92 -4.60
CA ILE A 787 -5.88 -42.19 -5.88
C ILE A 787 -4.58 -41.66 -6.47
N ALA A 788 -3.69 -41.11 -5.63
CA ALA A 788 -2.56 -40.30 -6.08
C ALA A 788 -1.27 -41.10 -6.34
N LEU A 789 -1.01 -42.20 -5.60
CA LEU A 789 0.22 -42.98 -5.70
C LEU A 789 0.08 -44.17 -6.66
N VAL A 790 1.09 -44.34 -7.53
CA VAL A 790 1.14 -45.40 -8.52
C VAL A 790 2.13 -46.48 -8.11
#